data_c20664fcc5df94e97068669f61be46d6
#
_entry.id   c20664fcc5df94e97068669f61be46d6
#
_cell.length_a   1.000
_cell.length_b   1.000
_cell.length_c   1.000
_cell.angle_alpha   90.00
_cell.angle_beta   90.00
_cell.angle_gamma   90.00
#
_symmetry.space_group_name_H-M   'P 1'
#
loop_
_entity.id
_entity.type
_entity.pdbx_description
1 polymer ?
#
loop_
_entity_poly.entity_id
_entity_poly.type
_entity_poly.pdbx_seq_one_letter_code
_entity_poly.pdbx_strand_id
1 'polypeptide(L)'
;MRSISSRGIIQILLTVTVLAGAVGLQSAGRASFSKRDKAYYAKPEVINFVRPGLVFKVASASIGSDGTISAHVLVTDPQGLPLDRLGIDTPGTIAMSFIAATIPNGQKQYTSYTTRTVTAVKGGATAIQAAADSGGTFTNNADGDYTYTFKTKAPAGFDQTATHTVAVYGSRNLTSFDMGTNYASATLNFLPNGSPVTVTRDVVRDQICENCHENLGFHGGSRVGVALCVLCHQPQSVDPNTGNTVNFPKLIHEIHMGAAAPNAQAGNPFTIYGFNGPTNWADVTFPGSSSANDPRNCVKCHDQNSGAAQANAYLTPNRAACGGCHDNVNFATGENHVNLPQLDDNQCANCHVPQGELPFDASIMGAHTIPTEWSGLPGLVISIVKVDNGTAGSAPTVTFTLKDNAGNPIAANSLVGGSNRLAVVMAGSTADYGAPMGYPGYVTEDATKATCGSDGTCVYQFQNSIPASATGSYSIGMEGRRGFTINAGTTASVTTEYGAVNQVVSFSVDGSPVVQRRKVVDISKCNACHQSLSVHGENRNQIEMCVLCHNPVDTDASTRAQSKDPTLKAQPPQAVNFALMIHSIHDGSALAAAGRPYVVVGFGGNTSDFSDVTFPAFSPAGAVGNVQACTMCHVNDSEAAGLPNLITLSNVTTPQGYENPTPPVTAACMTCHASKPEFSHAVANTTQFGESCTACHASGAAFDVDQVHAQ
;
A
#
# COMPACT_ATOMS: atom_id res chain seq x y z
N MET A 1 -16.94 -51.99 -45.85
CA MET A 1 -15.85 -51.35 -45.09
C MET A 1 -14.90 -50.67 -46.06
N ARG A 2 -14.94 -49.37 -46.22
CA ARG A 2 -14.03 -48.61 -47.08
C ARG A 2 -12.96 -47.97 -46.18
N SER A 3 -11.70 -48.33 -46.40
CA SER A 3 -10.55 -47.78 -45.68
C SER A 3 -10.37 -46.31 -46.04
N ILE A 4 -10.36 -45.42 -45.08
CA ILE A 4 -10.01 -44.01 -45.23
C ILE A 4 -8.49 -43.97 -45.27
N SER A 5 -7.91 -43.44 -46.34
CA SER A 5 -6.48 -43.39 -46.55
C SER A 5 -5.80 -42.41 -45.58
N SER A 6 -4.67 -42.79 -45.01
CA SER A 6 -3.86 -42.02 -44.06
C SER A 6 -3.41 -40.60 -44.55
N ARG A 7 -3.52 -40.33 -45.86
CA ARG A 7 -3.19 -39.02 -46.47
C ARG A 7 -4.25 -37.96 -46.16
N GLY A 8 -5.53 -38.28 -46.00
CA GLY A 8 -6.57 -37.34 -45.67
C GLY A 8 -6.50 -36.85 -44.23
N ILE A 9 -6.07 -37.66 -43.31
CA ILE A 9 -5.98 -37.32 -41.89
C ILE A 9 -4.79 -36.35 -41.62
N ILE A 10 -3.70 -36.51 -42.32
CA ILE A 10 -2.51 -35.64 -42.19
C ILE A 10 -2.81 -34.21 -42.71
N GLN A 11 -3.59 -34.09 -43.79
CA GLN A 11 -3.97 -32.76 -44.30
C GLN A 11 -4.97 -32.03 -43.40
N ILE A 12 -5.88 -32.75 -42.78
CA ILE A 12 -6.84 -32.15 -41.85
C ILE A 12 -6.13 -31.74 -40.52
N LEU A 13 -5.19 -32.55 -40.03
CA LEU A 13 -4.39 -32.17 -38.84
C LEU A 13 -3.48 -30.97 -39.10
N LEU A 14 -2.85 -30.87 -40.30
CA LEU A 14 -2.02 -29.71 -40.63
C LEU A 14 -2.84 -28.43 -40.80
N THR A 15 -4.05 -28.51 -41.37
CA THR A 15 -4.92 -27.32 -41.53
C THR A 15 -5.49 -26.83 -40.20
N VAL A 16 -5.82 -27.72 -39.28
CA VAL A 16 -6.28 -27.36 -37.94
C VAL A 16 -5.14 -26.77 -37.09
N THR A 17 -3.92 -27.27 -37.22
CA THR A 17 -2.75 -26.75 -36.49
C THR A 17 -2.33 -25.38 -36.99
N VAL A 18 -2.46 -25.08 -38.27
CA VAL A 18 -2.14 -23.76 -38.83
C VAL A 18 -3.23 -22.74 -38.50
N LEU A 19 -4.52 -23.12 -38.46
CA LEU A 19 -5.59 -22.21 -38.01
C LEU A 19 -5.55 -21.98 -36.49
N ALA A 20 -5.20 -22.97 -35.67
CA ALA A 20 -5.01 -22.77 -34.22
C ALA A 20 -3.80 -21.90 -33.92
N GLY A 21 -2.72 -21.99 -34.72
CA GLY A 21 -1.55 -21.13 -34.60
C GLY A 21 -1.80 -19.67 -35.01
N ALA A 22 -2.68 -19.42 -36.00
CA ALA A 22 -3.01 -18.08 -36.45
C ALA A 22 -4.01 -17.35 -35.51
N VAL A 23 -4.89 -18.05 -34.81
CA VAL A 23 -5.80 -17.48 -33.83
C VAL A 23 -5.09 -17.18 -32.49
N GLY A 24 -4.03 -17.95 -32.14
CA GLY A 24 -3.21 -17.72 -30.97
C GLY A 24 -2.29 -16.48 -31.06
N LEU A 25 -1.92 -16.05 -32.26
CA LEU A 25 -1.04 -14.90 -32.46
C LEU A 25 -1.76 -13.55 -32.44
N GLN A 26 -3.09 -13.49 -32.61
CA GLN A 26 -3.84 -12.24 -32.56
C GLN A 26 -4.34 -11.86 -31.15
N SER A 27 -4.36 -12.77 -30.18
CA SER A 27 -4.76 -12.46 -28.82
C SER A 27 -3.58 -12.17 -27.87
N ALA A 28 -2.35 -12.50 -28.24
CA ALA A 28 -1.17 -12.32 -27.40
C ALA A 28 -0.74 -10.86 -27.24
N GLY A 29 -1.08 -9.98 -28.18
CA GLY A 29 -0.63 -8.58 -28.16
C GLY A 29 -1.36 -7.68 -27.14
N ARG A 30 -2.58 -8.02 -26.74
CA ARG A 30 -3.36 -7.25 -25.74
C ARG A 30 -3.22 -7.74 -24.30
N ALA A 31 -2.71 -8.94 -24.10
CA ALA A 31 -2.63 -9.57 -22.76
C ALA A 31 -1.45 -9.07 -21.90
N SER A 32 -0.58 -8.20 -22.41
CA SER A 32 0.62 -7.73 -21.70
C SER A 32 0.48 -6.37 -21.00
N PHE A 33 -0.57 -5.61 -21.29
CA PHE A 33 -0.80 -4.30 -20.68
C PHE A 33 -2.09 -4.32 -19.86
N SER A 34 -2.05 -3.70 -18.68
CA SER A 34 -3.20 -3.50 -17.81
C SER A 34 -3.95 -2.21 -18.19
N LYS A 35 -5.15 -2.02 -17.67
CA LYS A 35 -5.88 -0.75 -17.82
C LYS A 35 -5.14 0.46 -17.24
N ARG A 36 -4.12 0.23 -16.41
CA ARG A 36 -3.25 1.27 -15.85
C ARG A 36 -2.20 1.77 -16.84
N ASP A 37 -1.94 1.02 -17.91
CA ASP A 37 -0.93 1.35 -18.91
C ASP A 37 -1.57 2.08 -20.08
N LYS A 38 -1.08 3.25 -20.48
CA LYS A 38 -1.52 3.96 -21.69
C LYS A 38 -1.44 3.09 -22.95
N ALA A 39 -0.49 2.18 -22.98
CA ALA A 39 -0.34 1.21 -24.05
C ALA A 39 -1.57 0.30 -24.23
N TYR A 40 -2.35 0.04 -23.17
CA TYR A 40 -3.59 -0.74 -23.25
C TYR A 40 -4.62 -0.10 -24.16
N TYR A 41 -4.69 1.24 -24.22
CA TYR A 41 -5.65 2.02 -25.00
C TYR A 41 -5.15 2.38 -26.39
N ALA A 42 -3.87 2.14 -26.68
CA ALA A 42 -3.30 2.45 -27.99
C ALA A 42 -3.76 1.46 -29.07
N LYS A 43 -3.76 1.92 -30.31
CA LYS A 43 -4.13 1.07 -31.46
C LYS A 43 -3.10 -0.03 -31.65
N PRO A 44 -3.51 -1.25 -32.07
CA PRO A 44 -2.59 -2.38 -32.30
C PRO A 44 -1.43 -2.05 -33.23
N GLU A 45 -1.64 -1.22 -34.25
CA GLU A 45 -0.59 -0.81 -35.20
C GLU A 45 0.49 0.03 -34.51
N VAL A 46 0.07 0.91 -33.57
CA VAL A 46 0.99 1.72 -32.77
C VAL A 46 1.76 0.83 -31.79
N ILE A 47 1.08 -0.09 -31.12
CA ILE A 47 1.72 -1.07 -30.22
C ILE A 47 2.77 -1.91 -30.94
N ASN A 48 2.42 -2.43 -32.12
CA ASN A 48 3.34 -3.25 -32.93
C ASN A 48 4.54 -2.45 -33.43
N PHE A 49 4.36 -1.17 -33.73
CA PHE A 49 5.45 -0.28 -34.17
C PHE A 49 6.33 0.15 -32.99
N VAL A 50 5.72 0.62 -31.90
CA VAL A 50 6.43 1.19 -30.75
C VAL A 50 7.03 0.10 -29.88
N ARG A 51 6.32 -1.03 -29.74
CA ARG A 51 6.66 -2.13 -28.82
C ARG A 51 6.95 -1.61 -27.40
N PRO A 52 5.92 -1.04 -26.69
CA PRO A 52 6.11 -0.37 -25.40
C PRO A 52 6.71 -1.29 -24.34
N GLY A 53 7.33 -0.66 -23.34
CA GLY A 53 8.00 -1.33 -22.24
C GLY A 53 9.52 -1.33 -22.42
N LEU A 54 10.22 -1.83 -21.39
CA LEU A 54 11.67 -1.96 -21.32
C LEU A 54 12.01 -3.09 -20.35
N VAL A 55 12.82 -4.04 -20.81
CA VAL A 55 13.35 -5.12 -19.98
C VAL A 55 14.84 -5.21 -20.20
N PHE A 56 15.60 -5.19 -19.10
CA PHE A 56 17.02 -5.50 -19.11
C PHE A 56 17.27 -6.91 -18.57
N LYS A 57 18.26 -7.57 -19.14
CA LYS A 57 18.81 -8.82 -18.61
C LYS A 57 20.33 -8.75 -18.70
N VAL A 58 21.02 -8.83 -17.57
CA VAL A 58 22.47 -9.07 -17.58
C VAL A 58 22.68 -10.55 -17.83
N ALA A 59 23.08 -10.89 -19.05
CA ALA A 59 23.25 -12.28 -19.49
C ALA A 59 24.54 -12.90 -18.94
N SER A 60 25.62 -12.11 -18.85
CA SER A 60 26.88 -12.51 -18.20
C SER A 60 27.66 -11.27 -17.73
N ALA A 61 28.55 -11.47 -16.79
CA ALA A 61 29.53 -10.49 -16.37
C ALA A 61 30.88 -11.16 -16.07
N SER A 62 31.96 -10.40 -16.22
CA SER A 62 33.31 -10.90 -15.93
C SER A 62 34.22 -9.79 -15.40
N ILE A 63 35.27 -10.19 -14.69
CA ILE A 63 36.37 -9.31 -14.30
C ILE A 63 37.65 -9.96 -14.75
N GLY A 64 38.37 -9.28 -15.66
CA GLY A 64 39.67 -9.74 -16.16
C GLY A 64 40.76 -9.67 -15.09
N SER A 65 41.88 -10.36 -15.34
CA SER A 65 43.02 -10.34 -14.41
C SER A 65 43.62 -8.95 -14.20
N ASP A 66 43.41 -8.03 -15.13
CA ASP A 66 43.81 -6.62 -15.04
C ASP A 66 42.76 -5.73 -14.34
N GLY A 67 41.71 -6.33 -13.79
CA GLY A 67 40.59 -5.66 -13.11
C GLY A 67 39.52 -5.10 -14.07
N THR A 68 39.63 -5.27 -15.37
CA THR A 68 38.63 -4.81 -16.33
C THR A 68 37.30 -5.53 -16.12
N ILE A 69 36.24 -4.75 -15.85
CA ILE A 69 34.88 -5.27 -15.64
C ILE A 69 34.11 -5.16 -16.97
N SER A 70 33.39 -6.21 -17.35
CA SER A 70 32.47 -6.17 -18.48
C SER A 70 31.17 -6.88 -18.19
N ALA A 71 30.09 -6.41 -18.84
CA ALA A 71 28.75 -6.96 -18.74
C ALA A 71 28.13 -7.14 -20.12
N HIS A 72 27.61 -8.32 -20.38
CA HIS A 72 26.80 -8.63 -21.55
C HIS A 72 25.32 -8.43 -21.17
N VAL A 73 24.63 -7.56 -21.90
CA VAL A 73 23.26 -7.12 -21.55
C VAL A 73 22.33 -7.28 -22.74
N LEU A 74 21.20 -7.91 -22.51
CA LEU A 74 20.09 -7.98 -23.45
C LEU A 74 19.05 -6.92 -23.06
N VAL A 75 18.55 -6.23 -24.10
CA VAL A 75 17.54 -5.15 -23.98
C VAL A 75 16.36 -5.51 -24.86
N THR A 76 15.21 -5.75 -24.25
CA THR A 76 14.01 -6.22 -24.94
C THR A 76 12.77 -5.46 -24.52
N ASP A 77 11.71 -5.59 -25.28
CA ASP A 77 10.35 -5.31 -24.81
C ASP A 77 9.86 -6.46 -23.89
N PRO A 78 8.68 -6.33 -23.26
CA PRO A 78 8.12 -7.37 -22.38
C PRO A 78 7.82 -8.70 -23.08
N GLN A 79 7.75 -8.73 -24.43
CA GLN A 79 7.56 -9.95 -25.23
C GLN A 79 8.89 -10.63 -25.59
N GLY A 80 10.02 -10.04 -25.18
CA GLY A 80 11.35 -10.58 -25.44
C GLY A 80 11.92 -10.19 -26.80
N LEU A 81 11.28 -9.29 -27.55
CA LEU A 81 11.81 -8.80 -28.82
C LEU A 81 12.89 -7.73 -28.60
N PRO A 82 14.01 -7.78 -29.35
CA PRO A 82 15.14 -6.87 -29.14
C PRO A 82 14.75 -5.40 -29.38
N LEU A 83 15.28 -4.50 -28.58
CA LEU A 83 15.11 -3.05 -28.70
C LEU A 83 16.44 -2.38 -29.05
N ASP A 84 16.41 -1.50 -30.05
CA ASP A 84 17.58 -0.67 -30.41
C ASP A 84 17.77 0.46 -29.36
N ARG A 85 18.98 0.49 -28.77
CA ARG A 85 19.34 1.50 -27.76
C ARG A 85 19.32 2.93 -28.32
N LEU A 86 19.63 3.12 -29.57
CA LEU A 86 19.73 4.45 -30.21
C LEU A 86 18.37 5.01 -30.65
N GLY A 87 17.35 4.14 -30.72
CA GLY A 87 16.00 4.55 -31.16
C GLY A 87 15.89 4.70 -32.67
N ILE A 88 16.75 4.03 -33.45
CA ILE A 88 16.78 4.09 -34.91
C ILE A 88 15.82 3.07 -35.51
N ASP A 89 15.93 1.82 -35.10
CA ASP A 89 15.10 0.72 -35.60
C ASP A 89 13.84 0.49 -34.76
N THR A 90 13.91 0.84 -33.48
CA THR A 90 12.74 0.81 -32.57
C THR A 90 12.56 2.17 -31.87
N PRO A 91 11.35 2.76 -31.88
CA PRO A 91 11.12 4.08 -31.29
C PRO A 91 11.54 4.20 -29.84
N GLY A 92 12.06 5.37 -29.48
CA GLY A 92 12.45 5.73 -28.11
C GLY A 92 13.88 5.32 -27.75
N THR A 93 14.74 6.33 -27.57
CA THR A 93 16.11 6.12 -27.10
C THR A 93 16.14 5.51 -25.69
N ILE A 94 17.08 4.60 -25.47
CA ILE A 94 17.23 3.90 -24.20
C ILE A 94 18.51 4.40 -23.51
N ALA A 95 18.33 5.07 -22.38
CA ALA A 95 19.42 5.44 -21.49
C ALA A 95 19.79 4.24 -20.61
N MET A 96 21.08 3.96 -20.44
CA MET A 96 21.58 2.84 -19.63
C MET A 96 22.72 3.32 -18.74
N SER A 97 22.67 2.94 -17.48
CA SER A 97 23.71 3.19 -16.47
C SER A 97 24.12 1.89 -15.80
N PHE A 98 25.37 1.77 -15.39
CA PHE A 98 25.93 0.54 -14.86
C PHE A 98 26.57 0.75 -13.50
N ILE A 99 26.44 -0.24 -12.63
CA ILE A 99 27.07 -0.29 -11.30
C ILE A 99 27.79 -1.62 -11.15
N ALA A 100 28.94 -1.61 -10.52
CA ALA A 100 29.65 -2.80 -10.12
C ALA A 100 30.02 -2.74 -8.63
N ALA A 101 29.74 -3.83 -7.91
CA ALA A 101 29.98 -3.96 -6.48
C ALA A 101 30.40 -5.39 -6.11
N THR A 102 30.92 -5.57 -4.91
CA THR A 102 31.23 -6.87 -4.33
C THR A 102 30.65 -7.01 -2.92
N ILE A 103 30.33 -8.22 -2.50
CA ILE A 103 30.14 -8.56 -1.08
C ILE A 103 31.47 -9.19 -0.63
N PRO A 104 32.33 -8.45 0.13
CA PRO A 104 33.61 -9.00 0.59
C PRO A 104 33.41 -10.24 1.46
N ASN A 105 34.33 -11.20 1.38
CA ASN A 105 34.23 -12.42 2.17
C ASN A 105 34.07 -12.12 3.66
N GLY A 106 33.14 -12.82 4.32
CA GLY A 106 32.76 -12.59 5.71
C GLY A 106 31.84 -11.39 5.96
N GLN A 107 31.52 -10.60 4.94
CA GLN A 107 30.59 -9.49 5.03
C GLN A 107 29.19 -9.87 4.51
N LYS A 108 28.16 -9.07 4.90
CA LYS A 108 26.77 -9.25 4.46
C LYS A 108 26.28 -8.06 3.62
N GLN A 109 27.11 -7.05 3.42
CA GLN A 109 26.78 -5.81 2.74
C GLN A 109 27.69 -5.63 1.54
N TYR A 110 27.18 -4.91 0.53
CA TYR A 110 27.97 -4.55 -0.63
C TYR A 110 29.01 -3.47 -0.33
N THR A 111 30.09 -3.50 -1.12
CA THR A 111 31.04 -2.40 -1.32
C THR A 111 31.11 -2.12 -2.81
N SER A 112 30.86 -0.89 -3.24
CA SER A 112 30.85 -0.53 -4.66
C SER A 112 32.25 -0.26 -5.20
N TYR A 113 32.52 -0.74 -6.40
CA TYR A 113 33.68 -0.33 -7.18
C TYR A 113 33.43 1.00 -7.88
N THR A 114 32.19 1.17 -8.40
CA THR A 114 31.77 2.41 -9.08
C THR A 114 31.36 3.46 -8.04
N THR A 115 32.16 4.50 -7.90
CA THR A 115 31.97 5.54 -6.88
C THR A 115 32.20 6.94 -7.43
N ARG A 116 31.74 7.92 -6.68
CA ARG A 116 32.06 9.34 -6.90
C ARG A 116 32.39 10.02 -5.59
N THR A 117 33.20 11.06 -5.64
CA THR A 117 33.39 11.96 -4.50
C THR A 117 32.30 13.03 -4.52
N VAL A 118 31.63 13.22 -3.38
CA VAL A 118 30.65 14.26 -3.16
C VAL A 118 31.17 15.21 -2.11
N THR A 119 31.03 16.52 -2.38
CA THR A 119 31.45 17.58 -1.46
C THR A 119 30.23 18.20 -0.80
N ALA A 120 30.30 18.44 0.49
CA ALA A 120 29.27 19.14 1.25
C ALA A 120 29.00 20.56 0.67
N VAL A 121 27.74 20.96 0.71
CA VAL A 121 27.32 22.30 0.25
C VAL A 121 27.98 23.42 1.09
N LYS A 122 28.21 23.12 2.37
CA LYS A 122 28.93 24.05 3.30
C LYS A 122 30.07 23.29 3.98
N GLY A 123 31.18 23.98 4.22
CA GLY A 123 32.29 23.47 5.03
C GLY A 123 33.31 22.59 4.29
N GLY A 124 33.10 22.23 2.99
CA GLY A 124 34.07 21.55 2.17
C GLY A 124 34.37 20.09 2.54
N ALA A 125 33.64 19.49 3.48
CA ALA A 125 33.75 18.05 3.79
C ALA A 125 33.44 17.19 2.55
N THR A 126 34.12 16.06 2.38
CA THR A 126 33.90 15.17 1.25
C THR A 126 33.58 13.75 1.71
N ALA A 127 32.78 13.05 0.95
CA ALA A 127 32.49 11.61 1.13
C ALA A 127 32.56 10.86 -0.20
N ILE A 128 32.94 9.59 -0.14
CA ILE A 128 32.84 8.68 -1.28
C ILE A 128 31.46 8.05 -1.23
N GLN A 129 30.72 8.14 -2.34
CA GLN A 129 29.42 7.54 -2.49
C GLN A 129 29.42 6.58 -3.67
N ALA A 130 28.68 5.49 -3.59
CA ALA A 130 28.40 4.62 -4.73
C ALA A 130 27.68 5.41 -5.83
N ALA A 131 28.02 5.17 -7.06
CA ALA A 131 27.48 5.84 -8.24
C ALA A 131 27.51 4.93 -9.45
N ALA A 132 26.85 5.32 -10.55
CA ALA A 132 27.03 4.66 -11.83
C ALA A 132 28.45 4.88 -12.36
N ASP A 133 28.92 3.90 -13.12
CA ASP A 133 30.16 4.05 -13.89
C ASP A 133 30.04 5.21 -14.88
N SER A 134 31.13 5.95 -15.04
CA SER A 134 31.18 7.12 -15.94
C SER A 134 32.32 6.98 -16.94
N GLY A 135 31.96 6.86 -18.22
CA GLY A 135 32.90 6.83 -19.33
C GLY A 135 33.35 5.42 -19.76
N GLY A 136 32.60 4.40 -19.41
CA GLY A 136 32.72 3.07 -20.02
C GLY A 136 32.25 3.08 -21.48
N THR A 137 32.47 1.98 -22.17
CA THR A 137 32.24 1.85 -23.63
C THR A 137 31.23 0.74 -23.94
N PHE A 138 30.42 0.98 -24.97
CA PHE A 138 29.50 -0.01 -25.50
C PHE A 138 30.12 -0.66 -26.76
N THR A 139 30.02 -1.99 -26.84
CA THR A 139 30.10 -2.75 -28.07
C THR A 139 28.69 -3.18 -28.45
N ASN A 140 28.25 -2.82 -29.64
CA ASN A 140 26.99 -3.29 -30.22
C ASN A 140 27.24 -4.65 -30.90
N ASN A 141 26.69 -5.72 -30.35
CA ASN A 141 26.79 -7.05 -30.90
C ASN A 141 25.67 -7.30 -31.94
N ALA A 142 24.46 -6.84 -31.62
CA ALA A 142 23.27 -6.81 -32.46
C ALA A 142 22.22 -5.89 -31.81
N ASP A 143 21.08 -5.67 -32.47
CA ASP A 143 19.95 -4.98 -31.85
C ASP A 143 19.51 -5.70 -30.58
N GLY A 144 19.40 -4.95 -29.50
CA GLY A 144 19.09 -5.49 -28.19
C GLY A 144 20.21 -6.31 -27.53
N ASP A 145 21.39 -6.39 -28.12
CA ASP A 145 22.51 -7.17 -27.60
C ASP A 145 23.77 -6.29 -27.51
N TYR A 146 24.19 -5.99 -26.29
CA TYR A 146 25.26 -5.04 -25.99
C TYR A 146 26.24 -5.60 -24.97
N THR A 147 27.54 -5.32 -25.21
CA THR A 147 28.58 -5.50 -24.19
C THR A 147 28.99 -4.13 -23.66
N TYR A 148 28.93 -3.92 -22.36
CA TYR A 148 29.43 -2.72 -21.70
C TYR A 148 30.75 -3.03 -21.00
N THR A 149 31.79 -2.31 -21.34
CA THR A 149 33.10 -2.37 -20.67
C THR A 149 33.21 -1.16 -19.77
N PHE A 150 33.32 -1.39 -18.46
CA PHE A 150 33.43 -0.33 -17.46
C PHE A 150 34.75 0.44 -17.62
N LYS A 151 34.70 1.74 -17.36
CA LYS A 151 35.92 2.54 -17.14
C LYS A 151 36.51 2.24 -15.77
N THR A 152 35.65 2.07 -14.76
CA THR A 152 36.07 1.66 -13.42
C THR A 152 36.59 0.22 -13.46
N LYS A 153 37.74 -0.01 -12.83
CA LYS A 153 38.33 -1.35 -12.69
C LYS A 153 38.15 -1.86 -11.26
N ALA A 154 38.03 -3.15 -11.08
CA ALA A 154 38.22 -3.79 -9.80
C ALA A 154 39.63 -3.51 -9.28
N PRO A 155 39.86 -3.30 -7.99
CA PRO A 155 41.20 -3.03 -7.44
C PRO A 155 42.15 -4.20 -7.67
N ALA A 156 43.43 -3.90 -7.72
CA ALA A 156 44.46 -4.93 -7.85
C ALA A 156 44.34 -5.93 -6.68
N GLY A 157 44.36 -7.22 -7.01
CA GLY A 157 44.22 -8.30 -6.01
C GLY A 157 42.77 -8.47 -5.48
N PHE A 158 41.77 -8.01 -6.22
CA PHE A 158 40.36 -8.25 -5.86
C PHE A 158 40.13 -9.75 -5.65
N ASP A 159 39.23 -10.07 -4.71
CA ASP A 159 38.96 -11.46 -4.34
C ASP A 159 38.03 -12.14 -5.35
N GLN A 160 38.61 -13.07 -6.15
CA GLN A 160 37.86 -13.81 -7.16
C GLN A 160 36.86 -14.83 -6.59
N THR A 161 36.92 -15.11 -5.26
CA THR A 161 36.03 -16.02 -4.55
C THR A 161 34.89 -15.30 -3.84
N ALA A 162 34.90 -13.98 -3.80
CA ALA A 162 33.83 -13.17 -3.28
C ALA A 162 32.70 -12.98 -4.32
N THR A 163 31.49 -12.76 -3.86
CA THR A 163 30.36 -12.42 -4.75
C THR A 163 30.55 -11.02 -5.33
N HIS A 164 30.53 -10.93 -6.65
CA HIS A 164 30.48 -9.68 -7.37
C HIS A 164 29.11 -9.51 -8.02
N THR A 165 28.67 -8.27 -8.15
CA THR A 165 27.38 -7.94 -8.77
C THR A 165 27.56 -6.82 -9.76
N VAL A 166 27.04 -7.03 -10.95
CA VAL A 166 26.85 -5.97 -11.96
C VAL A 166 25.37 -5.68 -12.07
N ALA A 167 25.02 -4.40 -12.11
CA ALA A 167 23.68 -3.93 -12.38
C ALA A 167 23.66 -3.03 -13.61
N VAL A 168 22.56 -3.09 -14.35
CA VAL A 168 22.13 -2.11 -15.34
C VAL A 168 20.79 -1.52 -14.90
N TYR A 169 20.62 -0.23 -15.07
CA TYR A 169 19.33 0.45 -14.92
C TYR A 169 19.21 1.54 -15.96
N GLY A 170 17.97 1.91 -16.27
CA GLY A 170 17.77 2.93 -17.30
C GLY A 170 16.31 3.21 -17.62
N SER A 171 16.14 3.96 -18.70
CA SER A 171 14.83 4.41 -19.15
C SER A 171 14.71 4.42 -20.66
N ARG A 172 13.48 4.23 -21.13
CA ARG A 172 13.07 4.40 -22.51
C ARG A 172 11.99 5.46 -22.59
N ASN A 173 12.25 6.53 -23.34
CA ASN A 173 11.32 7.65 -23.47
C ASN A 173 10.38 7.43 -24.67
N LEU A 174 9.08 7.27 -24.37
CA LEU A 174 7.99 7.08 -25.34
C LEU A 174 6.94 8.18 -25.24
N THR A 175 7.27 9.34 -24.68
CA THR A 175 6.34 10.48 -24.50
C THR A 175 5.79 11.02 -25.83
N SER A 176 6.55 10.91 -26.95
CA SER A 176 6.08 11.25 -28.30
C SER A 176 4.95 10.37 -28.82
N PHE A 177 4.73 9.23 -28.19
CA PHE A 177 3.63 8.30 -28.49
C PHE A 177 2.56 8.27 -27.41
N ASP A 178 2.61 9.22 -26.48
CA ASP A 178 1.74 9.28 -25.29
C ASP A 178 1.81 8.01 -24.40
N MET A 179 2.97 7.39 -24.35
CA MET A 179 3.22 6.18 -23.54
C MET A 179 4.23 6.42 -22.40
N GLY A 180 4.51 7.67 -22.08
CA GLY A 180 5.36 8.07 -20.96
C GLY A 180 6.81 7.62 -21.11
N THR A 181 7.47 7.38 -19.97
CA THR A 181 8.83 6.85 -19.87
C THR A 181 8.80 5.54 -19.13
N ASN A 182 9.32 4.49 -19.75
CA ASN A 182 9.46 3.19 -19.13
C ASN A 182 10.82 3.08 -18.42
N TYR A 183 10.85 2.51 -17.23
CA TYR A 183 12.04 2.30 -16.42
C TYR A 183 12.28 0.82 -16.18
N ALA A 184 13.53 0.41 -16.12
CA ALA A 184 13.91 -0.97 -15.82
C ALA A 184 15.27 -1.05 -15.13
N SER A 185 15.47 -2.13 -14.40
CA SER A 185 16.79 -2.53 -13.88
C SER A 185 16.98 -4.04 -13.97
N ALA A 186 18.23 -4.48 -13.94
CA ALA A 186 18.60 -5.87 -13.81
C ALA A 186 19.94 -6.01 -13.08
N THR A 187 20.09 -7.06 -12.30
CA THR A 187 21.33 -7.38 -11.59
C THR A 187 21.78 -8.80 -11.91
N LEU A 188 23.08 -9.05 -11.86
CA LEU A 188 23.65 -10.39 -11.94
C LEU A 188 24.74 -10.54 -10.88
N ASN A 189 24.58 -11.55 -10.02
CA ASN A 189 25.61 -12.00 -9.10
C ASN A 189 26.49 -13.06 -9.78
N PHE A 190 27.79 -12.96 -9.60
CA PHE A 190 28.76 -13.93 -10.15
C PHE A 190 30.03 -14.00 -9.30
N LEU A 191 30.75 -15.09 -9.41
CA LEU A 191 32.13 -15.19 -8.89
C LEU A 191 33.09 -15.14 -10.07
N PRO A 192 34.10 -14.24 -10.09
CA PRO A 192 35.05 -14.12 -11.19
C PRO A 192 35.84 -15.40 -11.52
N ASN A 193 36.00 -16.30 -10.52
CA ASN A 193 36.63 -17.62 -10.75
C ASN A 193 35.68 -18.65 -11.42
N GLY A 194 34.43 -18.29 -11.71
CA GLY A 194 33.44 -19.17 -12.35
C GLY A 194 32.74 -20.16 -11.39
N SER A 195 33.02 -20.13 -10.08
CA SER A 195 32.32 -20.96 -9.12
C SER A 195 30.86 -20.51 -8.90
N PRO A 196 29.96 -21.38 -8.45
CA PRO A 196 28.59 -20.99 -8.11
C PRO A 196 28.53 -19.94 -7.01
N VAL A 197 27.60 -18.98 -7.13
CA VAL A 197 27.34 -17.97 -6.11
C VAL A 197 26.66 -18.62 -4.90
N THR A 198 27.24 -18.44 -3.72
CA THR A 198 26.71 -18.96 -2.45
C THR A 198 26.32 -17.87 -1.44
N VAL A 199 26.86 -16.67 -1.61
CA VAL A 199 26.57 -15.51 -0.77
C VAL A 199 25.82 -14.47 -1.61
N THR A 200 24.63 -14.11 -1.17
CA THR A 200 23.81 -13.07 -1.80
C THR A 200 23.24 -12.13 -0.75
N ARG A 201 22.71 -10.99 -1.18
CA ARG A 201 21.91 -10.11 -0.35
C ARG A 201 20.49 -10.06 -0.92
N ASP A 202 19.59 -10.84 -0.32
CA ASP A 202 18.18 -10.97 -0.71
C ASP A 202 17.32 -10.98 0.57
N VAL A 203 17.09 -9.79 1.13
CA VAL A 203 16.44 -9.59 2.44
C VAL A 203 14.95 -9.24 2.27
N VAL A 204 14.64 -8.33 1.36
CA VAL A 204 13.28 -7.88 1.03
C VAL A 204 13.19 -7.76 -0.48
N ARG A 205 12.05 -8.13 -1.07
CA ARG A 205 11.79 -8.07 -2.52
C ARG A 205 10.79 -6.99 -2.86
N ASP A 206 10.82 -6.56 -4.12
CA ASP A 206 10.05 -5.44 -4.66
C ASP A 206 8.55 -5.57 -4.40
N GLN A 207 7.97 -6.75 -4.65
CA GLN A 207 6.54 -6.99 -4.47
C GLN A 207 6.02 -6.66 -3.05
N ILE A 208 6.88 -6.74 -2.05
CA ILE A 208 6.50 -6.38 -0.68
C ILE A 208 6.36 -4.87 -0.53
N CYS A 209 7.28 -4.10 -1.10
CA CYS A 209 7.22 -2.64 -1.12
C CYS A 209 6.03 -2.16 -1.97
N GLU A 210 5.77 -2.83 -3.10
CA GLU A 210 4.73 -2.49 -4.06
C GLU A 210 3.31 -2.68 -3.52
N ASN A 211 3.11 -3.47 -2.45
CA ASN A 211 1.83 -3.54 -1.75
C ASN A 211 1.33 -2.16 -1.26
N CYS A 212 2.27 -1.24 -0.94
CA CYS A 212 1.94 0.13 -0.52
C CYS A 212 2.33 1.15 -1.59
N HIS A 213 3.43 0.93 -2.31
CA HIS A 213 4.04 1.91 -3.22
C HIS A 213 3.65 1.74 -4.69
N GLU A 214 2.90 0.72 -5.07
CA GLU A 214 2.50 0.33 -6.43
C GLU A 214 3.71 0.11 -7.35
N ASN A 215 4.37 1.20 -7.77
CA ASN A 215 5.56 1.17 -8.61
C ASN A 215 6.75 1.72 -7.82
N LEU A 216 7.61 0.84 -7.29
CA LEU A 216 8.75 1.27 -6.50
C LEU A 216 9.85 1.85 -7.42
N GLY A 217 9.86 3.17 -7.58
CA GLY A 217 10.85 3.88 -8.38
C GLY A 217 11.29 5.19 -7.75
N PHE A 218 12.60 5.35 -7.52
CA PHE A 218 13.19 6.53 -6.91
C PHE A 218 14.12 7.29 -7.86
N HIS A 219 14.64 8.42 -7.40
CA HIS A 219 15.57 9.26 -8.16
C HIS A 219 15.02 9.64 -9.55
N GLY A 220 13.80 10.17 -9.57
CA GLY A 220 13.11 10.52 -10.81
C GLY A 220 12.58 9.31 -11.57
N GLY A 221 12.19 8.24 -10.87
CA GLY A 221 11.66 7.00 -11.43
C GLY A 221 12.75 6.06 -11.99
N SER A 222 13.98 6.54 -12.21
CA SER A 222 14.99 5.82 -12.99
C SER A 222 15.65 4.64 -12.26
N ARG A 223 15.46 4.52 -10.94
CA ARG A 223 16.01 3.43 -10.13
C ARG A 223 14.89 2.61 -9.54
N VAL A 224 14.69 1.44 -10.09
CA VAL A 224 13.64 0.49 -9.71
C VAL A 224 14.27 -0.79 -9.19
N GLY A 225 13.65 -1.37 -8.17
CA GLY A 225 14.03 -2.64 -7.60
C GLY A 225 15.05 -2.57 -6.45
N VAL A 226 14.73 -3.30 -5.36
CA VAL A 226 15.55 -3.38 -4.13
C VAL A 226 16.94 -3.92 -4.43
N ALA A 227 17.06 -4.91 -5.33
CA ALA A 227 18.35 -5.49 -5.74
C ALA A 227 19.31 -4.44 -6.31
N LEU A 228 18.80 -3.42 -7.00
CA LEU A 228 19.59 -2.26 -7.45
C LEU A 228 19.88 -1.30 -6.30
N CYS A 229 18.87 -0.97 -5.47
CA CYS A 229 18.99 0.03 -4.41
C CYS A 229 20.16 -0.28 -3.46
N VAL A 230 20.31 -1.54 -3.04
CA VAL A 230 21.34 -1.98 -2.09
C VAL A 230 22.77 -1.90 -2.64
N LEU A 231 22.96 -1.72 -3.94
CA LEU A 231 24.30 -1.53 -4.54
C LEU A 231 24.82 -0.10 -4.32
N CYS A 232 23.94 0.87 -4.07
CA CYS A 232 24.29 2.26 -3.77
C CYS A 232 24.04 2.60 -2.30
N HIS A 233 22.96 2.10 -1.71
CA HIS A 233 22.59 2.33 -0.32
C HIS A 233 23.29 1.31 0.58
N GLN A 234 24.56 1.53 0.84
CA GLN A 234 25.47 0.63 1.55
C GLN A 234 26.32 1.41 2.56
N PRO A 235 27.02 0.75 3.53
CA PRO A 235 27.75 1.41 4.58
C PRO A 235 28.82 2.42 4.11
N GLN A 236 29.36 2.24 2.92
CA GLN A 236 30.34 3.12 2.29
C GLN A 236 29.76 4.51 1.94
N SER A 237 28.43 4.58 1.70
CA SER A 237 27.77 5.80 1.24
C SER A 237 27.27 6.65 2.41
N VAL A 238 27.83 7.86 2.55
CA VAL A 238 27.53 8.81 3.61
C VAL A 238 27.25 10.18 3.01
N ASP A 239 26.30 10.93 3.59
CA ASP A 239 26.07 12.32 3.25
C ASP A 239 27.16 13.22 3.90
N PRO A 240 27.98 13.93 3.12
CA PRO A 240 29.04 14.75 3.69
C PRO A 240 28.53 16.01 4.42
N ASN A 241 27.26 16.41 4.24
CA ASN A 241 26.69 17.57 4.92
C ASN A 241 26.27 17.26 6.36
N THR A 242 25.71 16.09 6.59
CA THR A 242 25.16 15.69 7.89
C THR A 242 25.99 14.62 8.58
N GLY A 243 26.82 13.87 7.84
CA GLY A 243 27.48 12.66 8.32
C GLY A 243 26.54 11.44 8.37
N ASN A 244 25.28 11.58 8.01
CA ASN A 244 24.32 10.47 8.03
C ASN A 244 24.60 9.45 6.93
N THR A 245 24.53 8.18 7.28
CA THR A 245 24.66 7.09 6.32
C THR A 245 23.38 6.94 5.52
N VAL A 246 23.51 6.61 4.23
CA VAL A 246 22.39 6.17 3.39
C VAL A 246 22.34 4.64 3.26
N ASN A 247 22.99 3.91 4.16
CA ASN A 247 22.91 2.45 4.22
C ASN A 247 21.46 1.98 4.30
N PHE A 248 21.07 1.07 3.41
CA PHE A 248 19.67 0.71 3.18
C PHE A 248 18.89 0.32 4.45
N PRO A 249 19.40 -0.58 5.34
CA PRO A 249 18.66 -0.92 6.56
C PRO A 249 18.41 0.31 7.45
N LYS A 250 19.41 1.19 7.65
CA LYS A 250 19.22 2.42 8.45
C LYS A 250 18.19 3.33 7.77
N LEU A 251 18.40 3.64 6.49
CA LEU A 251 17.61 4.60 5.73
C LEU A 251 16.13 4.19 5.63
N ILE A 252 15.84 2.93 5.28
CA ILE A 252 14.46 2.48 5.10
C ILE A 252 13.71 2.45 6.43
N HIS A 253 14.33 2.00 7.50
CA HIS A 253 13.70 2.02 8.81
C HIS A 253 13.44 3.45 9.31
N GLU A 254 14.39 4.38 9.11
CA GLU A 254 14.20 5.82 9.43
C GLU A 254 13.03 6.44 8.67
N ILE A 255 12.95 6.21 7.36
CA ILE A 255 11.85 6.75 6.53
C ILE A 255 10.50 6.28 7.05
N HIS A 256 10.36 4.99 7.36
CA HIS A 256 9.07 4.43 7.79
C HIS A 256 8.78 4.64 9.28
N MET A 257 9.81 4.87 10.11
CA MET A 257 9.63 5.35 11.48
C MET A 257 9.12 6.79 11.51
N GLY A 258 9.65 7.63 10.60
CA GLY A 258 9.14 8.96 10.28
C GLY A 258 8.80 9.82 11.49
N ALA A 259 7.55 10.23 11.61
CA ALA A 259 7.04 11.05 12.71
C ALA A 259 7.17 10.39 14.10
N ALA A 260 7.27 9.06 14.17
CA ALA A 260 7.43 8.33 15.41
C ALA A 260 8.90 8.17 15.85
N ALA A 261 9.87 8.55 15.00
CA ALA A 261 11.28 8.46 15.32
C ALA A 261 11.61 9.36 16.55
N PRO A 262 12.32 8.83 17.57
CA PRO A 262 12.62 9.59 18.78
C PRO A 262 13.31 10.92 18.52
N ASN A 263 14.26 10.97 17.56
CA ASN A 263 14.93 12.22 17.22
C ASN A 263 14.01 13.20 16.46
N ALA A 264 13.09 12.71 15.62
CA ALA A 264 12.09 13.56 14.97
C ALA A 264 11.18 14.20 16.02
N GLN A 265 10.71 13.42 16.99
CA GLN A 265 9.90 13.93 18.11
C GLN A 265 10.66 14.93 19.00
N ALA A 266 12.00 14.80 19.10
CA ALA A 266 12.86 15.75 19.79
C ALA A 266 13.23 16.99 18.94
N GLY A 267 12.69 17.11 17.71
CA GLY A 267 12.97 18.24 16.80
C GLY A 267 14.29 18.13 16.02
N ASN A 268 14.92 16.96 16.01
CA ASN A 268 16.19 16.69 15.32
C ASN A 268 16.04 15.52 14.32
N PRO A 269 15.17 15.63 13.27
CA PRO A 269 14.90 14.55 12.38
C PRO A 269 16.13 14.12 11.57
N PHE A 270 16.18 12.83 11.27
CA PHE A 270 17.16 12.27 10.34
C PHE A 270 17.08 13.00 8.99
N THR A 271 18.17 13.65 8.59
CA THR A 271 18.22 14.51 7.41
C THR A 271 19.33 14.09 6.47
N ILE A 272 19.03 14.01 5.19
CA ILE A 272 19.97 13.74 4.09
C ILE A 272 19.90 14.89 3.09
N TYR A 273 21.03 15.34 2.59
CA TYR A 273 21.10 16.30 1.48
C TYR A 273 21.03 15.56 0.15
N GLY A 274 19.87 15.62 -0.48
CA GLY A 274 19.63 15.11 -1.83
C GLY A 274 19.91 16.16 -2.91
N PHE A 275 19.52 15.85 -4.14
CA PHE A 275 19.68 16.75 -5.29
C PHE A 275 18.95 18.10 -5.09
N ASN A 276 17.78 18.07 -4.44
CA ASN A 276 16.94 19.24 -4.19
C ASN A 276 17.22 19.91 -2.82
N GLY A 277 18.31 19.58 -2.15
CA GLY A 277 18.66 20.09 -0.84
C GLY A 277 18.35 19.14 0.32
N PRO A 278 18.23 19.66 1.55
CA PRO A 278 17.96 18.83 2.71
C PRO A 278 16.57 18.21 2.65
N THR A 279 16.50 16.92 2.93
CA THR A 279 15.26 16.15 3.00
C THR A 279 15.25 15.37 4.32
N ASN A 280 14.14 15.39 5.02
CA ASN A 280 13.86 14.53 6.16
C ASN A 280 12.47 13.90 6.00
N TRP A 281 12.12 13.02 6.91
CA TRP A 281 10.87 12.25 6.85
C TRP A 281 10.05 12.39 8.14
N ALA A 282 10.22 13.50 8.88
CA ALA A 282 9.51 13.74 10.14
C ALA A 282 7.99 13.77 10.02
N ASP A 283 7.48 14.04 8.80
CA ASP A 283 6.04 14.07 8.50
C ASP A 283 5.50 12.72 7.98
N VAL A 284 6.37 11.73 7.75
CA VAL A 284 5.93 10.43 7.29
C VAL A 284 5.24 9.67 8.43
N THR A 285 4.02 9.22 8.17
CA THR A 285 3.22 8.40 9.09
C THR A 285 3.06 7.00 8.52
N PHE A 286 3.60 6.00 9.23
CA PHE A 286 3.43 4.61 8.83
C PHE A 286 2.00 4.15 9.14
N PRO A 287 1.25 3.56 8.19
CA PRO A 287 -0.13 3.17 8.41
C PRO A 287 -0.20 1.92 9.30
N GLY A 288 -0.43 2.13 10.59
CA GLY A 288 -0.62 1.06 11.57
C GLY A 288 -2.03 0.46 11.55
N SER A 289 -2.27 -0.51 12.42
CA SER A 289 -3.56 -1.23 12.50
C SER A 289 -4.66 -0.38 13.15
N SER A 290 -4.43 0.17 14.32
CA SER A 290 -5.47 0.85 15.12
C SER A 290 -5.13 2.29 15.46
N SER A 291 -3.88 2.56 15.71
CA SER A 291 -3.36 3.91 15.86
C SER A 291 -2.40 4.17 14.71
N ALA A 292 -2.54 5.31 14.06
CA ALA A 292 -1.57 5.72 13.07
C ALA A 292 -0.14 5.50 13.59
N ASN A 293 0.73 4.95 12.72
CA ASN A 293 2.15 4.90 12.96
C ASN A 293 2.68 3.85 13.95
N ASP A 294 2.42 2.58 13.67
CA ASP A 294 3.06 1.47 14.40
C ASP A 294 3.91 0.60 13.46
N PRO A 295 5.21 0.90 13.30
CA PRO A 295 6.10 0.17 12.42
C PRO A 295 6.63 -1.15 13.01
N ARG A 296 6.17 -1.58 14.20
CA ARG A 296 6.70 -2.78 14.90
C ARG A 296 6.44 -4.09 14.18
N ASN A 297 5.55 -4.15 13.21
CA ASN A 297 5.28 -5.36 12.44
C ASN A 297 6.38 -5.63 11.40
N CYS A 298 7.49 -6.22 11.85
CA CYS A 298 8.63 -6.54 10.99
C CYS A 298 8.25 -7.42 9.79
N VAL A 299 7.34 -8.38 9.99
CA VAL A 299 6.94 -9.33 8.93
C VAL A 299 6.12 -8.67 7.80
N LYS A 300 5.65 -7.44 7.97
CA LYS A 300 5.02 -6.66 6.90
C LYS A 300 5.97 -6.42 5.72
N CYS A 301 7.27 -6.20 6.03
CA CYS A 301 8.32 -6.01 5.03
C CYS A 301 9.20 -7.27 4.89
N HIS A 302 9.50 -7.94 6.01
CA HIS A 302 10.31 -9.16 6.06
C HIS A 302 9.42 -10.41 5.96
N ASP A 303 8.60 -10.48 4.90
CA ASP A 303 7.70 -11.61 4.68
C ASP A 303 8.47 -12.86 4.24
N GLN A 304 8.41 -13.90 5.07
CA GLN A 304 9.05 -15.18 4.79
C GLN A 304 8.46 -15.90 3.57
N ASN A 305 7.23 -15.55 3.15
CA ASN A 305 6.58 -16.09 1.97
C ASN A 305 6.97 -15.35 0.69
N SER A 306 7.71 -14.24 0.77
CA SER A 306 8.18 -13.47 -0.39
C SER A 306 9.17 -14.24 -1.28
N GLY A 307 9.72 -15.36 -0.76
CA GLY A 307 10.79 -16.12 -1.40
C GLY A 307 12.18 -15.47 -1.27
N ALA A 308 12.33 -14.38 -0.48
CA ALA A 308 13.63 -13.78 -0.19
C ALA A 308 14.45 -14.73 0.69
N ALA A 309 15.68 -15.03 0.27
CA ALA A 309 16.56 -16.01 0.94
C ALA A 309 16.92 -15.62 2.40
N GLN A 310 16.82 -14.34 2.72
CA GLN A 310 17.18 -13.77 4.01
C GLN A 310 16.02 -12.98 4.63
N ALA A 311 14.76 -13.33 4.33
CA ALA A 311 13.58 -12.65 4.87
C ALA A 311 13.56 -12.58 6.39
N ASN A 312 14.17 -13.56 7.06
CA ASN A 312 14.31 -13.62 8.53
C ASN A 312 15.45 -12.74 9.10
N ALA A 313 16.07 -11.86 8.29
CA ALA A 313 17.17 -11.00 8.73
C ALA A 313 16.80 -10.09 9.93
N TYR A 314 15.53 -9.76 10.12
CA TYR A 314 15.02 -9.00 11.26
C TYR A 314 15.25 -9.72 12.62
N LEU A 315 15.45 -11.04 12.61
CA LEU A 315 15.79 -11.81 13.81
C LEU A 315 17.28 -11.76 14.16
N THR A 316 18.10 -11.11 13.34
CA THR A 316 19.54 -10.95 13.58
C THR A 316 19.82 -9.49 13.98
N PRO A 317 20.01 -9.20 15.27
CA PRO A 317 20.18 -7.83 15.71
C PRO A 317 21.46 -7.22 15.15
N ASN A 318 21.36 -5.97 14.71
CA ASN A 318 22.49 -5.19 14.25
C ASN A 318 22.22 -3.68 14.42
N ARG A 319 23.25 -2.91 14.66
CA ARG A 319 23.16 -1.46 14.95
C ARG A 319 22.52 -0.66 13.81
N ALA A 320 22.76 -1.04 12.57
CA ALA A 320 22.23 -0.28 11.41
C ALA A 320 20.70 -0.41 11.32
N ALA A 321 20.16 -1.63 11.48
CA ALA A 321 18.72 -1.83 11.43
C ALA A 321 18.03 -1.28 12.68
N CYS A 322 18.52 -1.64 13.88
CA CYS A 322 17.92 -1.19 15.15
C CYS A 322 17.96 0.33 15.28
N GLY A 323 19.10 0.96 14.95
CA GLY A 323 19.26 2.39 14.99
C GLY A 323 18.42 3.15 13.95
N GLY A 324 17.74 2.48 13.01
CA GLY A 324 16.77 3.08 12.10
C GLY A 324 15.45 3.42 12.76
N CYS A 325 15.07 2.68 13.82
CA CYS A 325 13.87 2.96 14.63
C CYS A 325 14.24 3.57 15.99
N HIS A 326 15.32 3.09 16.59
CA HIS A 326 15.90 3.58 17.86
C HIS A 326 16.99 4.60 17.57
N ASP A 327 16.68 5.67 16.84
CA ASP A 327 17.63 6.62 16.26
C ASP A 327 18.31 7.52 17.31
N ASN A 328 17.75 7.61 18.53
CA ASN A 328 18.33 8.28 19.68
C ASN A 328 19.36 7.44 20.45
N VAL A 329 19.60 6.19 20.06
CA VAL A 329 20.61 5.32 20.69
C VAL A 329 21.99 5.64 20.13
N ASN A 330 22.91 5.99 21.02
CA ASN A 330 24.33 6.13 20.67
C ASN A 330 25.09 4.86 20.99
N PHE A 331 25.26 3.98 20.03
CA PHE A 331 25.95 2.71 20.21
C PHE A 331 27.43 2.89 20.59
N ALA A 332 28.09 4.00 20.22
CA ALA A 332 29.51 4.21 20.53
C ALA A 332 29.73 4.55 22.01
N THR A 333 28.80 5.30 22.62
CA THR A 333 28.91 5.70 24.04
C THR A 333 28.05 4.84 24.96
N GLY A 334 27.03 4.13 24.42
CA GLY A 334 26.03 3.41 25.18
C GLY A 334 24.90 4.29 25.70
N GLU A 335 24.86 5.56 25.36
CA GLU A 335 23.77 6.47 25.71
C GLU A 335 22.45 5.95 25.12
N ASN A 336 21.41 5.93 25.94
CA ASN A 336 20.11 5.29 25.63
C ASN A 336 20.20 3.78 25.35
N HIS A 337 21.34 3.13 25.66
CA HIS A 337 21.54 1.69 25.55
C HIS A 337 22.14 1.12 26.86
N VAL A 338 21.39 1.29 27.94
CA VAL A 338 21.79 0.88 29.33
C VAL A 338 23.21 1.29 29.73
N ASN A 339 23.72 2.38 29.12
CA ASN A 339 25.10 2.88 29.25
C ASN A 339 26.18 1.84 28.88
N LEU A 340 25.84 0.94 27.95
CA LEU A 340 26.75 -0.11 27.48
C LEU A 340 27.15 0.11 26.02
N PRO A 341 28.36 0.58 25.70
CA PRO A 341 28.84 0.77 24.35
C PRO A 341 28.83 -0.51 23.53
N GLN A 342 28.44 -0.41 22.26
CA GLN A 342 28.45 -1.49 21.27
C GLN A 342 29.21 -1.02 20.03
N LEU A 343 30.50 -1.36 19.94
CA LEU A 343 31.35 -0.89 18.83
C LEU A 343 31.22 -1.75 17.56
N ASP A 344 30.68 -2.96 17.70
CA ASP A 344 30.36 -3.87 16.60
C ASP A 344 29.05 -4.62 16.87
N ASP A 345 28.63 -5.51 15.96
CA ASP A 345 27.36 -6.24 16.09
C ASP A 345 27.51 -7.61 16.77
N ASN A 346 28.74 -8.00 17.19
CA ASN A 346 29.04 -9.37 17.64
C ASN A 346 28.40 -9.72 19.00
N GLN A 347 28.07 -8.72 19.80
CA GLN A 347 27.52 -8.90 21.14
C GLN A 347 26.00 -8.69 21.24
N CYS A 348 25.37 -8.14 20.18
CA CYS A 348 23.95 -7.82 20.21
C CYS A 348 23.05 -9.01 20.58
N ALA A 349 23.33 -10.18 19.98
CA ALA A 349 22.57 -11.40 20.20
C ALA A 349 22.72 -12.02 21.60
N ASN A 350 23.66 -11.55 22.40
CA ASN A 350 23.83 -12.04 23.80
C ASN A 350 22.69 -11.54 24.71
N CYS A 351 22.09 -10.39 24.37
CA CYS A 351 20.98 -9.81 25.12
C CYS A 351 19.67 -9.77 24.28
N HIS A 352 19.79 -9.52 22.98
CA HIS A 352 18.65 -9.44 22.05
C HIS A 352 18.49 -10.74 21.29
N VAL A 353 18.00 -11.77 21.98
CA VAL A 353 17.68 -13.06 21.34
C VAL A 353 16.50 -12.91 20.38
N PRO A 354 16.39 -13.73 19.33
CA PRO A 354 15.28 -13.64 18.36
C PRO A 354 13.91 -13.77 19.00
N GLN A 355 13.73 -14.78 19.86
CA GLN A 355 12.48 -15.08 20.57
C GLN A 355 12.79 -15.46 22.01
N GLY A 356 12.09 -14.88 22.95
CA GLY A 356 12.17 -15.21 24.36
C GLY A 356 11.12 -16.25 24.78
N GLU A 357 11.05 -16.51 26.09
CA GLU A 357 10.13 -17.48 26.68
C GLU A 357 8.78 -16.85 27.05
N LEU A 358 8.75 -15.54 27.31
CA LEU A 358 7.57 -14.83 27.78
C LEU A 358 7.05 -13.83 26.73
N PRO A 359 5.73 -13.61 26.67
CA PRO A 359 5.19 -12.52 25.89
C PRO A 359 5.72 -11.16 26.38
N PHE A 360 6.03 -10.28 25.44
CA PHE A 360 6.48 -8.89 25.74
C PHE A 360 7.80 -8.84 26.55
N ASP A 361 8.64 -9.86 26.43
CA ASP A 361 9.98 -9.84 26.99
C ASP A 361 10.96 -8.98 26.15
N ALA A 362 12.21 -8.94 26.55
CA ALA A 362 13.24 -8.14 25.88
C ALA A 362 13.81 -8.79 24.60
N SER A 363 13.29 -9.93 24.16
CA SER A 363 13.66 -10.52 22.87
C SER A 363 13.19 -9.62 21.70
N ILE A 364 13.75 -9.85 20.50
CA ILE A 364 13.36 -9.07 19.33
C ILE A 364 11.84 -9.20 19.09
N MET A 365 11.32 -10.42 19.03
CA MET A 365 9.87 -10.63 18.80
C MET A 365 9.03 -10.15 19.98
N GLY A 366 9.47 -10.40 21.22
CA GLY A 366 8.71 -9.99 22.41
C GLY A 366 8.57 -8.49 22.53
N ALA A 367 9.64 -7.73 22.36
CA ALA A 367 9.66 -6.28 22.47
C ALA A 367 8.87 -5.57 21.33
N HIS A 368 8.72 -6.23 20.18
CA HIS A 368 8.00 -5.69 19.02
C HIS A 368 6.60 -6.30 18.83
N THR A 369 6.11 -7.11 19.75
CA THR A 369 4.75 -7.63 19.70
C THR A 369 3.73 -6.50 19.82
N ILE A 370 2.83 -6.38 18.84
CA ILE A 370 1.70 -5.45 18.88
C ILE A 370 0.63 -6.06 19.79
N PRO A 371 0.26 -5.40 20.90
CA PRO A 371 -0.61 -6.02 21.91
C PRO A 371 -1.99 -6.41 21.36
N THR A 372 -2.59 -5.62 20.47
CA THR A 372 -3.90 -5.90 19.86
C THR A 372 -3.87 -7.10 18.92
N GLU A 373 -2.70 -7.45 18.39
CA GLU A 373 -2.47 -8.56 17.44
C GLU A 373 -1.86 -9.80 18.08
N TRP A 374 -1.62 -9.75 19.40
CA TRP A 374 -1.00 -10.88 20.08
C TRP A 374 -1.88 -12.14 20.05
N SER A 375 -1.35 -13.23 19.50
CA SER A 375 -2.07 -14.50 19.30
C SER A 375 -2.55 -15.18 20.61
N GLY A 376 -1.99 -14.79 21.76
CA GLY A 376 -2.40 -15.29 23.07
C GLY A 376 -3.65 -14.60 23.65
N LEU A 377 -4.22 -13.60 22.98
CA LEU A 377 -5.45 -12.98 23.43
C LEU A 377 -6.63 -13.95 23.33
N PRO A 378 -7.45 -14.08 24.38
CA PRO A 378 -8.64 -14.93 24.33
C PRO A 378 -9.66 -14.54 23.26
N GLY A 379 -9.65 -13.26 22.85
CA GLY A 379 -10.44 -12.76 21.75
C GLY A 379 -11.93 -12.60 22.03
N LEU A 380 -12.66 -12.25 20.96
CA LEU A 380 -14.12 -12.14 20.92
C LEU A 380 -14.59 -12.49 19.50
N VAL A 381 -15.45 -13.49 19.39
CA VAL A 381 -16.07 -13.93 18.14
C VAL A 381 -17.56 -13.67 18.22
N ILE A 382 -18.07 -12.90 17.27
CA ILE A 382 -19.49 -12.58 17.10
C ILE A 382 -19.98 -13.24 15.84
N SER A 383 -21.13 -13.92 15.89
CA SER A 383 -21.78 -14.46 14.68
C SER A 383 -23.26 -14.21 14.72
N ILE A 384 -23.80 -13.45 13.75
CA ILE A 384 -25.24 -13.24 13.61
C ILE A 384 -25.85 -14.52 13.04
N VAL A 385 -26.84 -15.10 13.75
CA VAL A 385 -27.51 -16.34 13.34
C VAL A 385 -28.74 -16.03 12.49
N LYS A 386 -29.58 -15.06 12.93
CA LYS A 386 -30.79 -14.65 12.20
C LYS A 386 -31.33 -13.32 12.68
N VAL A 387 -32.20 -12.75 11.87
CA VAL A 387 -33.03 -11.58 12.19
C VAL A 387 -34.49 -11.98 12.06
N ASP A 388 -35.23 -11.85 13.13
CA ASP A 388 -36.69 -12.04 13.19
C ASP A 388 -37.39 -10.69 13.32
N ASN A 389 -38.70 -10.59 13.01
CA ASN A 389 -39.52 -9.37 13.09
C ASN A 389 -38.93 -8.19 12.27
N GLY A 390 -38.23 -8.49 11.17
CA GLY A 390 -37.55 -7.50 10.33
C GLY A 390 -38.45 -6.79 9.31
N THR A 391 -39.75 -6.63 9.58
CA THR A 391 -40.69 -5.98 8.66
C THR A 391 -40.84 -4.48 8.94
N ALA A 392 -41.21 -3.70 7.92
CA ALA A 392 -41.49 -2.26 8.07
C ALA A 392 -42.46 -1.99 9.23
N GLY A 393 -42.16 -1.00 10.07
CA GLY A 393 -42.91 -0.65 11.28
C GLY A 393 -42.60 -1.50 12.52
N SER A 394 -41.85 -2.59 12.41
CA SER A 394 -41.54 -3.51 13.51
C SER A 394 -40.15 -3.25 14.10
N ALA A 395 -39.95 -3.62 15.35
CA ALA A 395 -38.64 -3.66 16.00
C ALA A 395 -37.98 -5.02 15.79
N PRO A 396 -36.85 -5.10 15.06
CA PRO A 396 -36.22 -6.38 14.75
C PRO A 396 -35.67 -7.07 16.01
N THR A 397 -35.57 -8.39 15.94
CA THR A 397 -34.92 -9.23 16.95
C THR A 397 -33.74 -9.93 16.32
N VAL A 398 -32.55 -9.78 16.90
CA VAL A 398 -31.31 -10.39 16.41
C VAL A 398 -30.93 -11.54 17.34
N THR A 399 -30.75 -12.73 16.75
CA THR A 399 -30.14 -13.87 17.43
C THR A 399 -28.68 -13.97 16.96
N PHE A 400 -27.74 -14.03 17.89
CA PHE A 400 -26.31 -14.10 17.61
C PHE A 400 -25.57 -14.95 18.63
N THR A 401 -24.33 -15.33 18.35
CA THR A 401 -23.48 -16.04 19.30
C THR A 401 -22.30 -15.17 19.72
N LEU A 402 -21.91 -15.28 21.00
CA LEU A 402 -20.72 -14.67 21.59
C LEU A 402 -19.82 -15.76 22.14
N LYS A 403 -18.59 -15.84 21.61
CA LYS A 403 -17.58 -16.82 22.05
C LYS A 403 -16.20 -16.19 22.08
N ASP A 404 -15.28 -16.79 22.83
CA ASP A 404 -13.84 -16.51 22.68
C ASP A 404 -13.24 -17.30 21.49
N ASN A 405 -11.94 -17.11 21.23
CA ASN A 405 -11.22 -17.81 20.16
C ASN A 405 -11.12 -19.33 20.39
N ALA A 406 -11.29 -19.80 21.63
CA ALA A 406 -11.32 -21.23 21.98
C ALA A 406 -12.75 -21.81 21.86
N GLY A 407 -13.74 -21.00 21.52
CA GLY A 407 -15.15 -21.42 21.40
C GLY A 407 -15.94 -21.39 22.71
N ASN A 408 -15.38 -20.92 23.81
CA ASN A 408 -16.09 -20.81 25.07
C ASN A 408 -17.13 -19.67 25.01
N PRO A 409 -18.34 -19.87 25.56
CA PRO A 409 -19.39 -18.87 25.55
C PRO A 409 -19.04 -17.64 26.41
N ILE A 410 -19.46 -16.47 25.91
CA ILE A 410 -19.32 -15.19 26.60
C ILE A 410 -20.70 -14.60 26.86
N ALA A 411 -20.97 -14.15 28.07
CA ALA A 411 -22.21 -13.46 28.39
C ALA A 411 -22.16 -11.99 27.92
N ALA A 412 -23.22 -11.51 27.24
CA ALA A 412 -23.27 -10.13 26.75
C ALA A 412 -23.07 -9.09 27.83
N ASN A 413 -23.65 -9.29 29.01
CA ASN A 413 -23.54 -8.40 30.16
C ASN A 413 -22.13 -8.33 30.78
N SER A 414 -21.20 -9.23 30.39
CA SER A 414 -19.78 -9.14 30.76
C SER A 414 -19.01 -8.12 29.92
N LEU A 415 -19.59 -7.66 28.82
CA LEU A 415 -18.96 -6.71 27.89
C LEU A 415 -19.36 -5.25 28.20
N VAL A 416 -19.54 -4.93 29.48
CA VAL A 416 -19.93 -3.60 30.00
C VAL A 416 -18.73 -2.89 30.61
N GLY A 417 -18.58 -1.62 30.28
CA GLY A 417 -17.65 -0.69 30.93
C GLY A 417 -16.19 -0.87 30.61
N GLY A 418 -15.37 0.12 30.97
CA GLY A 418 -13.94 0.16 30.66
C GLY A 418 -13.70 0.07 29.15
N SER A 419 -12.81 -0.83 28.79
CA SER A 419 -12.45 -1.12 27.39
C SER A 419 -13.38 -2.12 26.69
N ASN A 420 -14.46 -2.55 27.34
CA ASN A 420 -15.42 -3.49 26.74
C ASN A 420 -16.52 -2.74 25.98
N ARG A 421 -17.05 -3.37 24.94
CA ARG A 421 -18.20 -2.88 24.18
C ARG A 421 -18.89 -4.03 23.44
N LEU A 422 -20.21 -3.92 23.33
CA LEU A 422 -21.02 -4.71 22.42
C LEU A 422 -22.19 -3.85 21.93
N ALA A 423 -22.33 -3.70 20.62
CA ALA A 423 -23.41 -2.91 20.04
C ALA A 423 -23.96 -3.54 18.77
N VAL A 424 -25.23 -3.23 18.48
CA VAL A 424 -25.90 -3.53 17.22
C VAL A 424 -26.19 -2.23 16.49
N VAL A 425 -26.05 -2.25 15.16
CA VAL A 425 -26.31 -1.12 14.27
C VAL A 425 -27.32 -1.55 13.23
N MET A 426 -28.35 -0.74 12.99
CA MET A 426 -29.34 -0.94 11.94
C MET A 426 -29.31 0.23 10.96
N ALA A 427 -29.27 -0.05 9.67
CA ALA A 427 -29.31 0.95 8.60
C ALA A 427 -30.10 0.41 7.38
N GLY A 428 -30.68 1.30 6.60
CA GLY A 428 -31.43 0.99 5.38
C GLY A 428 -31.55 2.21 4.45
N SER A 429 -31.90 2.01 3.19
CA SER A 429 -31.91 0.73 2.48
C SER A 429 -30.53 0.36 1.99
N THR A 430 -30.30 -0.93 1.66
CA THR A 430 -29.02 -1.42 1.10
C THR A 430 -28.64 -0.80 -0.24
N ALA A 431 -29.56 -0.10 -0.90
CA ALA A 431 -29.23 0.66 -2.11
C ALA A 431 -28.12 1.69 -1.82
N ASP A 432 -28.23 2.45 -0.73
CA ASP A 432 -27.17 3.40 -0.33
C ASP A 432 -27.23 3.83 1.16
N TYR A 433 -27.97 3.18 2.02
CA TYR A 433 -28.21 3.54 3.41
C TYR A 433 -28.60 5.03 3.63
N GLY A 434 -29.03 5.35 4.80
CA GLY A 434 -29.17 6.73 5.29
C GLY A 434 -30.53 7.34 5.12
N ALA A 435 -30.96 7.71 3.92
CA ALA A 435 -32.12 8.56 3.69
C ALA A 435 -33.45 8.08 4.34
N PRO A 436 -33.85 6.78 4.25
CA PRO A 436 -35.07 6.31 4.86
C PRO A 436 -35.08 6.34 6.40
N MET A 437 -33.89 6.31 7.02
CA MET A 437 -33.75 6.31 8.49
C MET A 437 -33.74 7.73 9.09
N GLY A 438 -33.69 8.77 8.26
CA GLY A 438 -33.43 10.13 8.73
C GLY A 438 -31.98 10.33 9.19
N TYR A 439 -31.66 11.51 9.74
CA TYR A 439 -30.32 11.78 10.29
C TYR A 439 -30.11 11.03 11.61
N PRO A 440 -28.97 10.36 11.86
CA PRO A 440 -27.75 10.25 11.00
C PRO A 440 -27.81 9.11 9.98
N GLY A 441 -28.96 8.54 9.70
CA GLY A 441 -29.13 7.49 8.71
C GLY A 441 -28.96 6.06 9.22
N TYR A 442 -28.78 5.90 10.51
CA TYR A 442 -28.62 4.61 11.19
C TYR A 442 -29.06 4.70 12.65
N VAL A 443 -29.25 3.53 13.27
CA VAL A 443 -29.53 3.40 14.71
C VAL A 443 -28.46 2.51 15.31
N THR A 444 -27.89 2.92 16.44
CA THR A 444 -26.96 2.09 17.24
C THR A 444 -27.56 1.86 18.64
N GLU A 445 -27.57 0.62 19.07
CA GLU A 445 -28.07 0.22 20.38
C GLU A 445 -27.09 -0.65 21.16
N ASP A 446 -27.15 -0.57 22.50
CA ASP A 446 -26.29 -1.31 23.41
C ASP A 446 -26.78 -2.76 23.55
N ALA A 447 -26.06 -3.68 22.89
CA ALA A 447 -26.36 -5.10 22.87
C ALA A 447 -25.82 -5.86 24.12
N THR A 448 -25.18 -5.19 25.08
CA THR A 448 -24.79 -5.83 26.36
C THR A 448 -26.00 -6.24 27.18
N LYS A 449 -27.18 -5.72 26.86
CA LYS A 449 -28.48 -6.06 27.45
C LYS A 449 -29.13 -7.31 26.86
N ALA A 450 -28.48 -7.96 25.88
CA ALA A 450 -28.99 -9.21 25.27
C ALA A 450 -29.13 -10.32 26.32
N THR A 451 -30.16 -11.15 26.16
CA THR A 451 -30.36 -12.35 26.98
C THR A 451 -29.59 -13.50 26.32
N CYS A 452 -28.64 -14.10 27.05
CA CYS A 452 -27.79 -15.16 26.56
C CYS A 452 -28.06 -16.50 27.28
N GLY A 453 -28.05 -17.59 26.51
CA GLY A 453 -27.99 -18.95 27.01
C GLY A 453 -26.57 -19.39 27.39
N SER A 454 -26.47 -20.55 28.03
CA SER A 454 -25.18 -21.13 28.46
C SER A 454 -24.29 -21.59 27.32
N ASP A 455 -24.82 -21.71 26.11
CA ASP A 455 -24.10 -22.07 24.89
C ASP A 455 -23.50 -20.84 24.14
N GLY A 456 -23.72 -19.64 24.68
CA GLY A 456 -23.31 -18.38 24.09
C GLY A 456 -24.26 -17.83 23.03
N THR A 457 -25.42 -18.45 22.84
CA THR A 457 -26.48 -17.92 21.97
C THR A 457 -27.21 -16.80 22.71
N CYS A 458 -27.25 -15.61 22.11
CA CYS A 458 -27.84 -14.41 22.67
C CYS A 458 -28.97 -13.88 21.79
N VAL A 459 -29.98 -13.26 22.40
CA VAL A 459 -31.10 -12.62 21.71
C VAL A 459 -31.19 -11.17 22.15
N TYR A 460 -31.25 -10.27 21.20
CA TYR A 460 -31.48 -8.84 21.43
C TYR A 460 -32.62 -8.33 20.56
N GLN A 461 -33.62 -7.67 21.18
CA GLN A 461 -34.68 -6.95 20.48
C GLN A 461 -34.33 -5.48 20.42
N PHE A 462 -34.35 -4.89 19.23
CA PHE A 462 -34.19 -3.45 19.08
C PHE A 462 -35.29 -2.68 19.83
N GLN A 463 -34.93 -1.53 20.37
CA GLN A 463 -35.88 -0.57 20.95
C GLN A 463 -36.47 0.33 19.86
N ASN A 464 -35.69 0.57 18.80
CA ASN A 464 -36.12 1.35 17.64
C ASN A 464 -36.73 0.45 16.57
N SER A 465 -37.87 0.91 16.02
CA SER A 465 -38.52 0.22 14.90
C SER A 465 -37.93 0.65 13.55
N ILE A 466 -38.04 -0.25 12.59
CA ILE A 466 -37.86 0.07 11.18
C ILE A 466 -38.92 1.09 10.76
N PRO A 467 -38.61 2.13 9.97
CA PRO A 467 -39.64 3.09 9.52
C PRO A 467 -40.82 2.37 8.83
N ALA A 468 -42.04 2.82 9.14
CA ALA A 468 -43.24 2.17 8.59
C ALA A 468 -43.38 2.25 7.07
N SER A 469 -42.69 3.23 6.46
CA SER A 469 -42.61 3.41 5.00
C SER A 469 -41.41 2.70 4.37
N ALA A 470 -40.66 1.91 5.15
CA ALA A 470 -39.45 1.23 4.65
C ALA A 470 -39.79 0.20 3.59
N THR A 471 -38.96 0.12 2.54
CA THR A 471 -39.07 -0.84 1.45
C THR A 471 -37.70 -1.43 1.14
N GLY A 472 -37.67 -2.59 0.48
CA GLY A 472 -36.44 -3.26 0.03
C GLY A 472 -35.70 -3.97 1.14
N SER A 473 -34.38 -3.84 1.16
CA SER A 473 -33.50 -4.52 2.10
C SER A 473 -32.84 -3.56 3.05
N TYR A 474 -32.72 -3.99 4.31
CA TYR A 474 -32.01 -3.30 5.40
C TYR A 474 -30.89 -4.18 5.90
N SER A 475 -29.96 -3.62 6.67
CA SER A 475 -28.85 -4.37 7.25
C SER A 475 -28.75 -4.14 8.75
N ILE A 476 -28.34 -5.21 9.44
CA ILE A 476 -27.93 -5.15 10.84
C ILE A 476 -26.47 -5.56 10.91
N GLY A 477 -25.67 -4.71 11.57
CA GLY A 477 -24.28 -4.96 11.88
C GLY A 477 -24.06 -5.15 13.37
N MET A 478 -23.05 -5.95 13.73
CA MET A 478 -22.60 -6.09 15.12
C MET A 478 -21.14 -5.70 15.25
N GLU A 479 -20.86 -4.94 16.30
CA GLU A 479 -19.51 -4.56 16.73
C GLU A 479 -19.30 -4.92 18.20
N GLY A 480 -18.05 -5.26 18.54
CA GLY A 480 -17.71 -5.53 19.94
C GLY A 480 -16.20 -5.58 20.15
N ARG A 481 -15.79 -5.29 21.39
CA ARG A 481 -14.42 -5.43 21.84
C ARG A 481 -14.33 -5.88 23.29
N ARG A 482 -13.21 -6.50 23.63
CA ARG A 482 -12.85 -6.87 25.00
C ARG A 482 -11.53 -6.24 25.39
N GLY A 483 -11.48 -5.69 26.61
CA GLY A 483 -10.22 -5.26 27.22
C GLY A 483 -9.52 -6.42 27.90
N PHE A 484 -8.20 -6.46 27.77
CA PHE A 484 -7.32 -7.44 28.40
C PHE A 484 -6.15 -6.76 29.09
N THR A 485 -5.69 -7.33 30.20
CA THR A 485 -4.43 -6.97 30.81
C THR A 485 -3.51 -8.17 30.75
N ILE A 486 -2.46 -8.07 29.96
CA ILE A 486 -1.43 -9.09 29.78
C ILE A 486 -0.38 -8.87 30.85
N ASN A 487 0.18 -9.94 31.40
CA ASN A 487 1.21 -9.90 32.45
C ASN A 487 0.79 -9.04 33.67
N ALA A 488 -0.47 -9.10 34.09
CA ALA A 488 -1.01 -8.31 35.19
C ALA A 488 -0.16 -8.49 36.46
N GLY A 489 0.12 -7.36 37.15
CA GLY A 489 0.90 -7.33 38.37
C GLY A 489 2.42 -7.43 38.19
N THR A 490 2.92 -7.38 36.96
CA THR A 490 4.37 -7.34 36.64
C THR A 490 4.75 -5.98 36.07
N THR A 491 6.06 -5.71 35.99
CA THR A 491 6.60 -4.51 35.30
C THR A 491 6.38 -4.55 33.78
N ALA A 492 6.07 -5.71 33.22
CA ALA A 492 5.73 -5.91 31.82
C ALA A 492 4.20 -5.98 31.57
N SER A 493 3.39 -5.41 32.49
CA SER A 493 1.94 -5.36 32.33
C SER A 493 1.53 -4.48 31.19
N VAL A 494 0.72 -5.01 30.26
CA VAL A 494 0.20 -4.29 29.08
C VAL A 494 -1.31 -4.42 29.06
N THR A 495 -2.01 -3.30 28.96
CA THR A 495 -3.47 -3.26 28.72
C THR A 495 -3.72 -3.08 27.23
N THR A 496 -4.59 -3.90 26.67
CA THR A 496 -4.95 -3.87 25.26
C THR A 496 -6.42 -4.16 25.05
N GLU A 497 -6.91 -3.88 23.86
CA GLU A 497 -8.28 -4.15 23.43
C GLU A 497 -8.24 -5.15 22.26
N TYR A 498 -9.22 -6.02 22.18
CA TYR A 498 -9.42 -6.95 21.07
C TYR A 498 -10.78 -6.69 20.44
N GLY A 499 -10.78 -6.18 19.21
CA GLY A 499 -11.99 -5.98 18.41
C GLY A 499 -12.43 -7.27 17.74
N ALA A 500 -13.71 -7.63 17.91
CA ALA A 500 -14.28 -8.73 17.12
C ALA A 500 -14.36 -8.35 15.65
N VAL A 501 -14.18 -9.33 14.76
CA VAL A 501 -14.47 -9.13 13.32
C VAL A 501 -15.96 -8.81 13.19
N ASN A 502 -16.26 -7.64 12.60
CA ASN A 502 -17.65 -7.20 12.47
C ASN A 502 -18.45 -8.16 11.58
N GLN A 503 -19.70 -8.35 11.95
CA GLN A 503 -20.66 -9.14 11.18
C GLN A 503 -21.78 -8.22 10.70
N VAL A 504 -22.18 -8.35 9.43
CA VAL A 504 -23.31 -7.62 8.84
C VAL A 504 -24.19 -8.59 8.08
N VAL A 505 -25.49 -8.53 8.30
CA VAL A 505 -26.48 -9.31 7.59
C VAL A 505 -27.57 -8.41 7.03
N SER A 506 -27.99 -8.68 5.79
CA SER A 506 -29.10 -7.97 5.15
C SER A 506 -30.37 -8.82 5.18
N PHE A 507 -31.51 -8.16 5.31
CA PHE A 507 -32.85 -8.79 5.36
C PHE A 507 -33.87 -7.91 4.64
N SER A 508 -34.95 -8.50 4.17
CA SER A 508 -36.07 -7.79 3.52
C SER A 508 -37.03 -7.21 4.54
N VAL A 509 -37.48 -5.96 4.34
CA VAL A 509 -38.46 -5.31 5.21
C VAL A 509 -39.89 -5.29 4.65
N ASP A 510 -40.07 -5.69 3.39
CA ASP A 510 -41.34 -5.66 2.65
C ASP A 510 -41.67 -6.98 1.96
N GLY A 511 -40.89 -8.04 2.20
CA GLY A 511 -41.05 -9.35 1.59
C GLY A 511 -40.42 -9.49 0.18
N SER A 512 -39.81 -8.42 -0.37
CA SER A 512 -39.04 -8.51 -1.60
C SER A 512 -37.77 -9.36 -1.43
N PRO A 513 -37.17 -9.88 -2.51
CA PRO A 513 -35.87 -10.56 -2.41
C PRO A 513 -34.81 -9.67 -1.75
N VAL A 514 -33.97 -10.28 -0.91
CA VAL A 514 -32.90 -9.56 -0.24
C VAL A 514 -31.84 -9.13 -1.28
N VAL A 515 -31.56 -7.83 -1.30
CA VAL A 515 -30.52 -7.24 -2.14
C VAL A 515 -29.37 -6.76 -1.25
N GLN A 516 -28.18 -7.29 -1.50
CA GLN A 516 -26.97 -6.86 -0.79
C GLN A 516 -26.54 -5.47 -1.28
N ARG A 517 -25.87 -4.70 -0.39
CA ARG A 517 -25.23 -3.47 -0.82
C ARG A 517 -24.09 -3.79 -1.82
N ARG A 518 -23.90 -2.91 -2.79
CA ARG A 518 -22.80 -3.01 -3.76
C ARG A 518 -21.44 -3.11 -3.07
N LYS A 519 -20.55 -3.94 -3.58
CA LYS A 519 -19.18 -4.08 -3.12
C LYS A 519 -18.26 -3.27 -4.03
N VAL A 520 -17.76 -2.15 -3.51
CA VAL A 520 -16.87 -1.21 -4.23
C VAL A 520 -15.41 -1.47 -3.85
N VAL A 521 -15.15 -1.70 -2.58
CA VAL A 521 -13.81 -1.99 -2.03
C VAL A 521 -13.88 -3.22 -1.12
N ASP A 522 -12.73 -3.79 -0.81
CA ASP A 522 -12.61 -4.94 0.10
C ASP A 522 -11.62 -4.60 1.21
N ILE A 523 -11.87 -5.08 2.43
CA ILE A 523 -10.99 -4.81 3.58
C ILE A 523 -9.56 -5.32 3.34
N SER A 524 -9.37 -6.37 2.56
CA SER A 524 -8.04 -6.87 2.22
C SER A 524 -7.18 -5.85 1.46
N LYS A 525 -7.82 -4.98 0.66
CA LYS A 525 -7.15 -3.88 -0.03
C LYS A 525 -6.66 -2.81 0.95
N CYS A 526 -7.46 -2.48 1.95
CA CYS A 526 -7.04 -1.57 3.03
C CYS A 526 -5.90 -2.19 3.84
N ASN A 527 -6.02 -3.48 4.19
CA ASN A 527 -5.04 -4.21 4.98
C ASN A 527 -3.71 -4.45 4.23
N ALA A 528 -3.68 -4.28 2.91
CA ALA A 528 -2.42 -4.26 2.17
C ALA A 528 -1.45 -3.19 2.73
N CYS A 529 -1.95 -2.02 3.10
CA CYS A 529 -1.20 -0.93 3.74
C CYS A 529 -1.39 -0.92 5.26
N HIS A 530 -2.63 -0.96 5.76
CA HIS A 530 -2.99 -0.80 7.18
C HIS A 530 -2.84 -2.06 8.04
N GLN A 531 -2.29 -3.15 7.52
CA GLN A 531 -2.11 -4.43 8.22
C GLN A 531 -3.45 -5.08 8.62
N SER A 532 -4.02 -4.62 9.71
CA SER A 532 -5.32 -5.05 10.25
C SER A 532 -6.10 -3.80 10.63
N LEU A 533 -6.70 -3.15 9.61
CA LEU A 533 -7.43 -1.89 9.82
C LEU A 533 -8.56 -2.08 10.83
N SER A 534 -8.43 -1.44 11.98
CA SER A 534 -9.45 -1.39 13.00
C SER A 534 -9.51 0.03 13.59
N VAL A 535 -10.68 0.62 13.58
CA VAL A 535 -10.86 2.03 13.96
C VAL A 535 -11.97 2.17 15.03
N HIS A 536 -12.19 3.38 15.52
CA HIS A 536 -13.14 3.67 16.60
C HIS A 536 -12.84 2.86 17.87
N GLY A 537 -11.56 2.75 18.26
CA GLY A 537 -11.11 1.99 19.40
C GLY A 537 -11.33 0.49 19.21
N GLU A 538 -10.77 -0.09 18.16
CA GLU A 538 -10.80 -1.51 17.80
C GLU A 538 -12.20 -2.09 17.49
N ASN A 539 -13.24 -1.26 17.38
CA ASN A 539 -14.61 -1.77 17.19
C ASN A 539 -14.99 -2.04 15.74
N ARG A 540 -14.34 -1.37 14.76
CA ARG A 540 -14.81 -1.38 13.37
C ARG A 540 -13.67 -1.72 12.43
N ASN A 541 -13.80 -2.87 11.76
CA ASN A 541 -12.75 -3.49 10.97
C ASN A 541 -13.26 -4.18 9.68
N GLN A 542 -14.52 -3.94 9.26
CA GLN A 542 -15.08 -4.44 8.01
C GLN A 542 -15.78 -3.33 7.24
N ILE A 543 -15.60 -3.29 5.91
CA ILE A 543 -16.18 -2.25 5.04
C ILE A 543 -17.71 -2.23 5.15
N GLU A 544 -18.33 -3.41 5.21
CA GLU A 544 -19.76 -3.59 5.33
C GLU A 544 -20.30 -2.90 6.61
N MET A 545 -19.50 -2.89 7.67
CA MET A 545 -19.85 -2.18 8.92
C MET A 545 -19.62 -0.68 8.81
N CYS A 546 -18.50 -0.25 8.19
CA CYS A 546 -18.18 1.17 8.02
C CYS A 546 -19.31 1.94 7.31
N VAL A 547 -19.80 1.37 6.19
CA VAL A 547 -20.80 2.03 5.35
C VAL A 547 -22.20 2.13 5.95
N LEU A 548 -22.51 1.40 7.03
CA LEU A 548 -23.76 1.56 7.77
C LEU A 548 -23.87 2.97 8.36
N CYS A 549 -22.74 3.47 8.90
CA CYS A 549 -22.67 4.77 9.55
C CYS A 549 -22.14 5.86 8.61
N HIS A 550 -21.10 5.57 7.83
CA HIS A 550 -20.54 6.50 6.85
C HIS A 550 -21.39 6.53 5.57
N ASN A 551 -22.60 6.96 5.71
CA ASN A 551 -23.64 7.00 4.69
C ASN A 551 -23.83 8.42 4.10
N PRO A 552 -24.65 8.61 3.05
CA PRO A 552 -24.80 9.92 2.38
C PRO A 552 -25.33 11.06 3.24
N VAL A 553 -26.04 10.79 4.34
CA VAL A 553 -26.63 11.85 5.16
C VAL A 553 -25.81 12.20 6.39
N ASP A 554 -24.82 11.39 6.75
CA ASP A 554 -24.06 11.56 7.99
C ASP A 554 -22.94 12.60 7.85
N THR A 555 -22.75 13.37 8.92
CA THR A 555 -21.75 14.40 9.08
C THR A 555 -21.21 14.40 10.50
N ASP A 556 -20.13 15.09 10.76
CA ASP A 556 -19.59 15.28 12.10
C ASP A 556 -20.34 16.33 12.95
N ALA A 557 -21.57 16.70 12.59
CA ALA A 557 -22.32 17.80 13.23
C ALA A 557 -22.40 17.67 14.74
N SER A 558 -22.73 16.49 15.25
CA SER A 558 -22.90 16.24 16.68
C SER A 558 -21.61 16.35 17.48
N THR A 559 -20.49 15.90 16.90
CA THR A 559 -19.14 15.92 17.50
C THR A 559 -18.46 17.25 17.28
N ARG A 560 -18.64 17.90 16.11
CA ARG A 560 -18.15 19.25 15.82
C ARG A 560 -18.67 20.29 16.80
N ALA A 561 -19.93 20.17 17.23
CA ALA A 561 -20.50 21.00 18.27
C ALA A 561 -19.77 20.91 19.64
N GLN A 562 -19.01 19.81 19.85
CA GLN A 562 -18.22 19.56 21.07
C GLN A 562 -16.76 19.99 20.92
N SER A 563 -16.33 20.49 19.74
CA SER A 563 -14.95 20.91 19.51
C SER A 563 -14.50 21.95 20.53
N LYS A 564 -13.28 21.81 21.01
CA LYS A 564 -12.60 22.80 21.86
C LYS A 564 -12.02 23.95 21.07
N ASP A 565 -11.81 23.78 19.76
CA ASP A 565 -11.38 24.84 18.84
C ASP A 565 -12.61 25.65 18.39
N PRO A 566 -12.72 26.94 18.78
CA PRO A 566 -13.83 27.76 18.42
C PRO A 566 -13.96 28.00 16.92
N THR A 567 -12.86 27.93 16.16
CA THR A 567 -12.83 28.11 14.71
C THR A 567 -13.51 26.90 14.04
N LEU A 568 -13.11 25.69 14.41
CA LEU A 568 -13.73 24.45 13.89
C LEU A 568 -15.19 24.35 14.31
N LYS A 569 -15.51 24.72 15.54
CA LYS A 569 -16.89 24.71 16.05
C LYS A 569 -17.81 25.66 15.27
N ALA A 570 -17.29 26.78 14.77
CA ALA A 570 -18.03 27.76 14.00
C ALA A 570 -18.21 27.40 12.51
N GLN A 571 -17.43 26.45 12.00
CA GLN A 571 -17.53 25.97 10.62
C GLN A 571 -18.76 25.07 10.44
N PRO A 572 -19.33 25.00 9.20
CA PRO A 572 -20.32 23.98 8.88
C PRO A 572 -19.80 22.56 9.15
N PRO A 573 -20.69 21.59 9.41
CA PRO A 573 -20.28 20.21 9.56
C PRO A 573 -19.53 19.66 8.35
N GLN A 574 -18.57 18.77 8.62
CA GLN A 574 -17.85 18.03 7.57
C GLN A 574 -18.61 16.76 7.21
N ALA A 575 -18.78 16.50 5.91
CA ALA A 575 -19.34 15.23 5.42
C ALA A 575 -18.41 14.06 5.78
N VAL A 576 -19.02 12.97 6.27
CA VAL A 576 -18.31 11.71 6.58
C VAL A 576 -18.85 10.53 5.75
N ASN A 577 -19.48 10.79 4.60
CA ASN A 577 -19.82 9.76 3.63
C ASN A 577 -18.59 8.95 3.27
N PHE A 578 -18.70 7.62 3.19
CA PHE A 578 -17.55 6.72 3.07
C PHE A 578 -16.68 7.03 1.86
N ALA A 579 -17.25 7.20 0.67
CA ALA A 579 -16.48 7.50 -0.54
C ALA A 579 -15.75 8.85 -0.42
N LEU A 580 -16.47 9.92 -0.07
CA LEU A 580 -15.90 11.25 0.12
C LEU A 580 -14.81 11.24 1.19
N MET A 581 -15.09 10.62 2.33
CA MET A 581 -14.17 10.58 3.47
C MET A 581 -12.85 9.85 3.13
N ILE A 582 -12.95 8.63 2.56
CA ILE A 582 -11.76 7.83 2.28
C ILE A 582 -10.88 8.48 1.21
N HIS A 583 -11.48 9.00 0.14
CA HIS A 583 -10.72 9.74 -0.87
C HIS A 583 -10.06 10.99 -0.27
N SER A 584 -10.81 11.80 0.49
CA SER A 584 -10.29 13.03 1.10
C SER A 584 -9.19 12.77 2.13
N ILE A 585 -9.23 11.66 2.87
CA ILE A 585 -8.15 11.27 3.79
C ILE A 585 -6.87 10.96 3.01
N HIS A 586 -6.98 10.16 1.93
CA HIS A 586 -5.81 9.71 1.19
C HIS A 586 -5.24 10.77 0.22
N ASP A 587 -6.03 11.77 -0.16
CA ASP A 587 -5.60 12.95 -0.94
C ASP A 587 -5.40 14.19 -0.06
N GLY A 588 -5.26 14.02 1.24
CA GLY A 588 -5.31 15.09 2.24
C GLY A 588 -4.32 16.22 1.99
N SER A 589 -3.06 15.92 1.68
CA SER A 589 -2.03 16.91 1.42
C SER A 589 -2.31 17.73 0.15
N ALA A 590 -2.82 17.12 -0.90
CA ALA A 590 -3.18 17.83 -2.13
C ALA A 590 -4.43 18.71 -1.93
N LEU A 591 -5.43 18.23 -1.19
CA LEU A 591 -6.59 19.02 -0.80
C LEU A 591 -6.20 20.23 0.05
N ALA A 592 -5.33 20.05 1.02
CA ALA A 592 -4.81 21.15 1.85
C ALA A 592 -4.05 22.20 1.02
N ALA A 593 -3.20 21.75 0.08
CA ALA A 593 -2.51 22.62 -0.87
C ALA A 593 -3.49 23.39 -1.79
N ALA A 594 -4.63 22.79 -2.12
CA ALA A 594 -5.72 23.44 -2.86
C ALA A 594 -6.59 24.38 -2.00
N GLY A 595 -6.25 24.58 -0.71
CA GLY A 595 -7.01 25.42 0.23
C GLY A 595 -8.32 24.78 0.72
N ARG A 596 -8.46 23.46 0.64
CA ARG A 596 -9.64 22.69 1.04
C ARG A 596 -9.24 21.54 1.99
N PRO A 597 -8.62 21.81 3.14
CA PRO A 597 -8.19 20.76 4.06
C PRO A 597 -9.38 19.92 4.53
N TYR A 598 -9.19 18.61 4.62
CA TYR A 598 -10.19 17.71 5.15
C TYR A 598 -9.96 17.52 6.66
N VAL A 599 -10.84 18.14 7.47
CA VAL A 599 -10.74 18.14 8.93
C VAL A 599 -12.04 17.69 9.53
N VAL A 600 -12.01 16.58 10.29
CA VAL A 600 -13.17 15.98 10.96
C VAL A 600 -13.04 16.16 12.46
N VAL A 601 -14.14 16.45 13.12
CA VAL A 601 -14.22 16.45 14.58
C VAL A 601 -14.87 15.14 15.03
N GLY A 602 -14.09 14.30 15.74
CA GLY A 602 -14.51 12.99 16.20
C GLY A 602 -15.07 13.00 17.65
N PHE A 603 -15.16 11.81 18.21
CA PHE A 603 -15.67 11.59 19.57
C PHE A 603 -14.98 12.47 20.60
N GLY A 604 -15.77 13.06 21.49
CA GLY A 604 -15.29 13.95 22.55
C GLY A 604 -14.77 15.30 22.07
N GLY A 605 -15.04 15.69 20.81
CA GLY A 605 -14.59 16.95 20.23
C GLY A 605 -13.13 16.92 19.76
N ASN A 606 -12.53 15.73 19.61
CA ASN A 606 -11.16 15.56 19.15
C ASN A 606 -11.07 15.84 17.64
N THR A 607 -10.07 16.59 17.23
CA THR A 607 -9.82 16.94 15.83
C THR A 607 -8.94 15.89 15.16
N SER A 608 -9.34 15.47 13.96
CA SER A 608 -8.52 14.72 13.02
C SER A 608 -8.32 15.59 11.79
N ASP A 609 -7.09 16.06 11.59
CA ASP A 609 -6.66 16.83 10.44
C ASP A 609 -5.83 15.90 9.53
N PHE A 610 -6.22 15.79 8.27
CA PHE A 610 -5.58 14.90 7.30
C PHE A 610 -4.69 15.67 6.31
N SER A 611 -4.40 16.94 6.57
CA SER A 611 -3.63 17.82 5.67
C SER A 611 -2.21 17.33 5.35
N ASP A 612 -1.62 16.52 6.21
CA ASP A 612 -0.28 15.97 6.04
C ASP A 612 -0.28 14.56 5.43
N VAL A 613 -1.45 13.97 5.19
CA VAL A 613 -1.55 12.62 4.63
C VAL A 613 -1.21 12.65 3.14
N THR A 614 -0.17 11.91 2.78
CA THR A 614 0.27 11.71 1.40
C THR A 614 0.12 10.23 1.04
N PHE A 615 -0.58 9.94 -0.05
CA PHE A 615 -0.76 8.56 -0.51
C PHE A 615 0.59 7.94 -0.89
N PRO A 616 0.90 6.70 -0.48
CA PRO A 616 2.26 6.14 -0.60
C PRO A 616 2.65 5.70 -2.01
N ALA A 617 1.70 5.57 -2.96
CA ALA A 617 2.01 5.13 -4.32
C ALA A 617 2.87 6.16 -5.07
N PHE A 618 3.78 5.67 -5.91
CA PHE A 618 4.65 6.50 -6.73
C PHE A 618 4.06 6.73 -8.12
N SER A 619 4.23 7.95 -8.62
CA SER A 619 4.06 8.22 -10.05
C SER A 619 5.21 7.58 -10.86
N PRO A 620 5.06 7.36 -12.16
CA PRO A 620 6.14 6.89 -13.01
C PRO A 620 7.41 7.76 -12.95
N ALA A 621 7.25 9.05 -12.62
CA ALA A 621 8.37 9.98 -12.42
C ALA A 621 9.02 9.88 -11.03
N GLY A 622 8.57 8.97 -10.17
CA GLY A 622 9.13 8.71 -8.85
C GLY A 622 8.71 9.71 -7.76
N ALA A 623 7.63 10.46 -7.98
CA ALA A 623 7.03 11.29 -6.94
C ALA A 623 5.96 10.48 -6.18
N VAL A 624 5.99 10.54 -4.85
CA VAL A 624 4.95 9.97 -3.99
C VAL A 624 3.68 10.82 -4.03
N GLY A 625 2.53 10.24 -3.72
CA GLY A 625 1.23 10.92 -3.73
C GLY A 625 0.36 10.58 -4.93
N ASN A 626 0.63 9.48 -5.61
CA ASN A 626 -0.13 9.06 -6.80
C ASN A 626 -1.47 8.41 -6.43
N VAL A 627 -2.48 9.21 -6.16
CA VAL A 627 -3.86 8.76 -5.86
C VAL A 627 -4.59 8.18 -7.09
N GLN A 628 -4.02 8.27 -8.30
CA GLN A 628 -4.58 7.68 -9.51
C GLN A 628 -4.50 6.14 -9.53
N ALA A 629 -3.85 5.53 -8.54
CA ALA A 629 -3.74 4.09 -8.35
C ALA A 629 -5.07 3.46 -7.85
N CYS A 630 -6.19 3.69 -8.54
CA CYS A 630 -7.55 3.31 -8.11
C CYS A 630 -7.66 1.83 -7.73
N THR A 631 -7.04 0.93 -8.50
CA THR A 631 -7.08 -0.53 -8.31
C THR A 631 -6.38 -1.02 -7.04
N MET A 632 -5.61 -0.16 -6.35
CA MET A 632 -5.07 -0.49 -5.02
C MET A 632 -6.18 -0.63 -3.98
N CYS A 633 -7.31 0.07 -4.16
CA CYS A 633 -8.46 0.07 -3.26
C CYS A 633 -9.69 -0.59 -3.89
N HIS A 634 -10.01 -0.22 -5.12
CA HIS A 634 -11.23 -0.65 -5.81
C HIS A 634 -11.16 -2.12 -6.28
N VAL A 635 -12.34 -2.76 -6.33
CA VAL A 635 -12.52 -4.12 -6.85
C VAL A 635 -13.63 -4.12 -7.92
N ASN A 636 -13.57 -5.06 -8.84
CA ASN A 636 -14.59 -5.28 -9.88
C ASN A 636 -14.83 -4.05 -10.78
N ASP A 637 -13.78 -3.31 -11.14
CA ASP A 637 -13.84 -2.08 -11.95
C ASP A 637 -14.82 -1.03 -11.36
N SER A 638 -14.95 -0.99 -10.06
CA SER A 638 -15.91 -0.12 -9.36
C SER A 638 -15.48 1.35 -9.33
N GLU A 639 -14.27 1.66 -9.75
CA GLU A 639 -13.75 3.00 -10.00
C GLU A 639 -14.31 3.63 -11.28
N ALA A 640 -14.74 2.82 -12.25
CA ALA A 640 -15.26 3.30 -13.52
C ALA A 640 -16.59 4.06 -13.36
N ALA A 641 -16.76 5.14 -14.09
CA ALA A 641 -18.05 5.80 -14.20
C ALA A 641 -19.03 4.86 -14.95
N GLY A 642 -20.18 4.60 -14.36
CA GLY A 642 -21.17 3.69 -14.92
C GLY A 642 -21.56 2.55 -13.99
N LEU A 643 -21.36 2.74 -12.69
CA LEU A 643 -21.98 1.85 -11.71
C LEU A 643 -23.46 1.66 -12.06
N PRO A 644 -23.95 0.43 -12.14
CA PRO A 644 -25.34 0.18 -12.45
C PRO A 644 -26.23 0.90 -11.43
N ASN A 645 -27.24 1.61 -11.93
CA ASN A 645 -28.22 2.31 -11.12
C ASN A 645 -27.70 3.54 -10.33
N LEU A 646 -26.84 4.36 -10.92
CA LEU A 646 -26.42 5.65 -10.32
C LEU A 646 -27.61 6.52 -9.90
N ILE A 647 -28.75 6.41 -10.61
CA ILE A 647 -30.00 7.13 -10.30
C ILE A 647 -30.56 6.73 -8.92
N THR A 648 -30.20 5.57 -8.37
CA THR A 648 -30.68 5.10 -7.08
C THR A 648 -29.78 5.53 -5.91
N LEU A 649 -28.62 6.14 -6.19
CA LEU A 649 -27.74 6.64 -5.15
C LEU A 649 -28.28 7.95 -4.57
N SER A 650 -28.11 8.12 -3.27
CA SER A 650 -28.53 9.33 -2.56
C SER A 650 -27.50 10.44 -2.73
N ASN A 651 -27.99 11.69 -2.88
CA ASN A 651 -27.13 12.86 -2.78
C ASN A 651 -26.45 12.90 -1.41
N VAL A 652 -25.20 13.34 -1.41
CA VAL A 652 -24.35 13.40 -0.21
C VAL A 652 -24.52 14.74 0.48
N THR A 653 -24.79 14.74 1.76
CA THR A 653 -24.82 15.95 2.59
C THR A 653 -23.39 16.50 2.73
N THR A 654 -23.13 17.67 2.13
CA THR A 654 -21.80 18.28 2.03
C THR A 654 -21.83 19.76 2.44
N PRO A 655 -22.05 20.09 3.72
CA PRO A 655 -22.23 21.50 4.16
C PRO A 655 -21.00 22.40 3.90
N GLN A 656 -19.82 21.82 3.72
CA GLN A 656 -18.59 22.52 3.34
C GLN A 656 -18.30 22.46 1.83
N GLY A 657 -19.13 21.78 1.05
CA GLY A 657 -19.00 21.66 -0.40
C GLY A 657 -19.38 22.93 -1.16
N TYR A 658 -19.19 22.94 -2.48
CA TYR A 658 -19.68 24.01 -3.34
C TYR A 658 -21.21 24.03 -3.45
N GLU A 659 -21.83 22.88 -3.27
CA GLU A 659 -23.29 22.68 -3.26
C GLU A 659 -23.63 21.69 -2.15
N ASN A 660 -24.82 21.83 -1.54
CA ASN A 660 -25.30 20.93 -0.49
C ASN A 660 -26.81 20.70 -0.64
N PRO A 661 -27.27 19.46 -0.87
CA PRO A 661 -26.46 18.24 -1.03
C PRO A 661 -25.77 18.15 -2.40
N THR A 662 -24.64 17.45 -2.45
CA THR A 662 -23.89 17.18 -3.70
C THR A 662 -24.36 15.87 -4.33
N PRO A 663 -24.51 15.78 -5.67
CA PRO A 663 -24.76 14.51 -6.34
C PRO A 663 -23.67 13.46 -6.08
N PRO A 664 -24.01 12.16 -6.03
CA PRO A 664 -23.10 11.13 -5.46
C PRO A 664 -21.81 10.91 -6.24
N VAL A 665 -21.83 10.94 -7.57
CA VAL A 665 -20.60 10.79 -8.39
C VAL A 665 -19.75 12.06 -8.28
N THR A 666 -20.39 13.23 -8.37
CA THR A 666 -19.73 14.53 -8.15
C THR A 666 -19.05 14.57 -6.77
N ALA A 667 -19.74 14.12 -5.70
CA ALA A 667 -19.17 14.10 -4.36
C ALA A 667 -17.91 13.24 -4.26
N ALA A 668 -17.84 12.12 -4.99
CA ALA A 668 -16.65 11.27 -5.04
C ALA A 668 -15.53 11.91 -5.89
N CYS A 669 -15.83 12.40 -7.09
CA CYS A 669 -14.82 12.96 -8.00
C CYS A 669 -14.19 14.26 -7.44
N MET A 670 -14.99 15.10 -6.77
CA MET A 670 -14.55 16.38 -6.21
C MET A 670 -13.59 16.24 -5.01
N THR A 671 -13.30 15.06 -4.56
CA THR A 671 -12.26 14.82 -3.56
C THR A 671 -10.84 14.95 -4.11
N CYS A 672 -10.67 14.70 -5.42
CA CYS A 672 -9.40 14.88 -6.13
C CYS A 672 -9.50 16.08 -7.10
N HIS A 673 -10.59 16.19 -7.87
CA HIS A 673 -10.87 17.31 -8.78
C HIS A 673 -11.46 18.50 -8.01
N ALA A 674 -10.66 19.14 -7.16
CA ALA A 674 -11.13 20.02 -6.09
C ALA A 674 -11.44 21.47 -6.53
N SER A 675 -11.28 21.82 -7.81
CA SER A 675 -11.43 23.20 -8.30
C SER A 675 -12.87 23.57 -8.66
N LYS A 676 -13.18 24.89 -8.65
CA LYS A 676 -14.49 25.39 -9.08
C LYS A 676 -14.83 25.10 -10.54
N PRO A 677 -13.90 25.19 -11.52
CA PRO A 677 -14.18 24.80 -12.91
C PRO A 677 -14.63 23.34 -13.04
N GLU A 678 -13.98 22.41 -12.33
CA GLU A 678 -14.33 20.99 -12.34
C GLU A 678 -15.72 20.76 -11.72
N PHE A 679 -16.03 21.42 -10.61
CA PHE A 679 -17.37 21.39 -10.03
C PHE A 679 -18.43 21.95 -11.01
N SER A 680 -18.13 23.07 -11.67
CA SER A 680 -19.04 23.66 -12.66
C SER A 680 -19.30 22.73 -13.85
N HIS A 681 -18.27 21.97 -14.28
CA HIS A 681 -18.42 20.92 -15.29
C HIS A 681 -19.39 19.83 -14.82
N ALA A 682 -19.23 19.33 -13.59
CA ALA A 682 -20.12 18.30 -13.02
C ALA A 682 -21.57 18.78 -12.93
N VAL A 683 -21.80 20.00 -12.43
CA VAL A 683 -23.15 20.59 -12.32
C VAL A 683 -23.78 20.78 -13.68
N ALA A 684 -23.05 21.28 -14.70
CA ALA A 684 -23.55 21.45 -16.05
C ALA A 684 -23.99 20.12 -16.70
N ASN A 685 -23.49 19.00 -16.24
CA ASN A 685 -23.83 17.66 -16.70
C ASN A 685 -24.73 16.88 -15.71
N THR A 686 -25.37 17.58 -14.78
CA THR A 686 -26.36 17.04 -13.84
C THR A 686 -27.73 17.63 -14.14
N THR A 687 -28.76 16.77 -14.19
CA THR A 687 -30.14 17.14 -14.45
C THR A 687 -31.04 16.69 -13.29
N GLN A 688 -32.33 17.06 -13.35
CA GLN A 688 -33.34 16.51 -12.43
C GLN A 688 -33.48 14.96 -12.51
N PHE A 689 -32.93 14.33 -13.54
CA PHE A 689 -32.94 12.87 -13.73
C PHE A 689 -31.64 12.22 -13.25
N GLY A 690 -30.70 12.99 -12.72
CA GLY A 690 -29.41 12.54 -12.21
C GLY A 690 -28.21 13.03 -13.03
N GLU A 691 -27.05 12.49 -12.71
CA GLU A 691 -25.76 12.82 -13.33
C GLU A 691 -25.58 12.05 -14.63
N SER A 692 -25.19 12.74 -15.71
CA SER A 692 -24.94 12.16 -17.03
C SER A 692 -23.46 11.83 -17.30
N CYS A 693 -22.64 11.72 -16.25
CA CYS A 693 -21.19 11.48 -16.30
C CYS A 693 -20.80 10.31 -17.19
N THR A 694 -21.61 9.23 -17.19
CA THR A 694 -21.37 8.02 -17.98
C THR A 694 -21.39 8.23 -19.49
N ALA A 695 -22.01 9.29 -19.99
CA ALA A 695 -22.01 9.61 -21.41
C ALA A 695 -20.59 9.83 -21.97
N CYS A 696 -19.70 10.36 -21.13
CA CYS A 696 -18.31 10.67 -21.50
C CYS A 696 -17.28 9.86 -20.71
N HIS A 697 -17.58 9.44 -19.46
CA HIS A 697 -16.63 8.84 -18.53
C HIS A 697 -16.84 7.34 -18.27
N ALA A 698 -17.80 6.70 -18.94
CA ALA A 698 -17.96 5.25 -18.84
C ALA A 698 -16.81 4.50 -19.53
N SER A 699 -16.64 3.23 -19.20
CA SER A 699 -15.66 2.36 -19.85
C SER A 699 -15.84 2.33 -21.37
N GLY A 700 -14.78 2.63 -22.12
CA GLY A 700 -14.77 2.76 -23.59
C GLY A 700 -15.34 4.06 -24.14
N ALA A 701 -15.77 5.01 -23.32
CA ALA A 701 -16.17 6.35 -23.74
C ALA A 701 -14.95 7.27 -24.00
N ALA A 702 -15.21 8.48 -24.53
CA ALA A 702 -14.14 9.39 -24.96
C ALA A 702 -13.19 9.83 -23.83
N PHE A 703 -13.65 9.85 -22.60
CA PHE A 703 -12.91 10.20 -21.40
C PHE A 703 -13.13 9.11 -20.32
N ASP A 704 -13.01 7.86 -20.75
CA ASP A 704 -13.03 6.69 -19.86
C ASP A 704 -12.13 6.94 -18.65
N VAL A 705 -12.66 6.74 -17.44
CA VAL A 705 -11.95 7.00 -16.20
C VAL A 705 -10.63 6.25 -16.14
N ASP A 706 -10.62 4.97 -16.51
CA ASP A 706 -9.39 4.17 -16.51
C ASP A 706 -8.37 4.71 -17.51
N GLN A 707 -8.84 5.11 -18.71
CA GLN A 707 -7.97 5.62 -19.76
C GLN A 707 -7.33 6.96 -19.42
N VAL A 708 -8.08 7.91 -18.85
CA VAL A 708 -7.54 9.24 -18.53
C VAL A 708 -6.62 9.23 -17.31
N HIS A 709 -6.72 8.22 -16.45
CA HIS A 709 -5.84 7.99 -15.32
C HIS A 709 -4.74 6.97 -15.59
N ALA A 710 -4.65 6.39 -16.79
CA ALA A 710 -3.57 5.50 -17.19
C ALA A 710 -2.20 6.23 -17.25
N GLN A 711 -1.12 5.50 -16.94
CA GLN A 711 0.24 6.05 -16.81
C GLN A 711 1.21 5.52 -17.87
#